data_5827ede3243cfe39f8ff8fb626840a1d
#
_entry.id   5827ede3243cfe39f8ff8fb626840a1d
#
_cell.length_a   1.000
_cell.length_b   1.000
_cell.length_c   1.000
_cell.angle_alpha   90.00
_cell.angle_beta   90.00
_cell.angle_gamma   90.00
#
_symmetry.space_group_name_H-M   'P 1'
#
loop_
_entity.id
_entity.type
_entity.pdbx_description
1 polymer ?
#
loop_
_entity_poly.entity_id
_entity_poly.type
_entity_poly.pdbx_seq_one_letter_code
_entity_poly.pdbx_strand_id
1 'polypeptide(L)'
;MLAAQSSRPGAWRVEHLTGAHRLSIEYLRTLVVPAQMADQLSAAVEDLRDVFAQRYGVELVMQVASGERPKYAIYLRDSGHIKSRLQNDAFLIHRQGTRVFISGDGELGALNGVYALCEQVLGARWYWAENIGLEFVGPQRDKFPEGHWHEEPAYVMRQFYPMNGDFGRRNRLVRHFKFNHALAKVFTPELYNIEPEVFSEVYGRRRAPRGHGGYDPQPDFTESRAIEIAAQAALTAFEANPEARSFSLSINDNCLFDDSEATRSALEPINYFRGKPNYTDLVFGFMNAVAARVFDQAGAWTTPSGESRYLTALAYYWTEQSPSFPIHPRVMPVLTADRAQWHDPAYRAEDQALIRRWADSGAERIATWDYYFGAPYIYPRQFSEWIAQSVSFMAENGVSVFFSQLPSSWGLDGCKAWLTAQLLWNPEQDAAVLIEEYYANFFGAAAQPIRAFYEAAERHRNLNEGTPEWIKFYEDEFSIELFDTEILQVLRASIESAKELVANDARRLARVEIVSDAFSLTEAYAAQHASGTRLVANALDVFIDAGDAAALPQQLLHYLQMRAAFTALSERLLDQPMHARLKSFVKYAKLDPVAFVVTAMAHAGVTMPAAELHEYADVMEVAEWWATDEKALCSELENFELQHAATEPQPRNFLGPDLPKVPGWHFDFRPTERLAIEAVDDGAGVRVTGADVFSIFRDVPVVSGQRYLLDASIAYRISPDNRSQIWLSWSDREGRQIERKLLFRCPTGDSSGVRRIVLPTRVPDEAYTLRVRFYMSRQYAGDFFEVHQANFGLIAK
;
A
#
# COMPACT_ATOMS: atom_id res chain seq x y z
N MET A 1 1.25 41.68 -4.42
CA MET A 1 0.89 40.34 -3.98
C MET A 1 -0.17 40.26 -2.87
N LEU A 2 -0.61 41.33 -2.25
CA LEU A 2 -1.67 41.31 -1.21
C LEU A 2 -3.12 41.40 -1.76
N ALA A 3 -3.30 41.74 -3.02
CA ALA A 3 -4.64 41.92 -3.63
C ALA A 3 -5.23 40.62 -4.23
N ALA A 4 -4.44 39.57 -4.42
CA ALA A 4 -4.91 38.29 -4.99
C ALA A 4 -5.36 37.24 -3.95
N GLN A 5 -5.24 37.53 -2.65
CA GLN A 5 -5.64 36.62 -1.56
C GLN A 5 -7.10 36.80 -1.08
N SER A 6 -7.86 37.71 -1.66
CA SER A 6 -9.20 38.09 -1.14
C SER A 6 -10.36 37.25 -1.68
N SER A 7 -10.13 36.27 -2.54
CA SER A 7 -11.18 35.43 -3.15
C SER A 7 -11.10 33.95 -2.83
N ARG A 8 -10.24 33.51 -1.90
CA ARG A 8 -10.18 32.09 -1.50
C ARG A 8 -11.24 31.78 -0.45
N PRO A 9 -12.03 30.71 -0.57
CA PRO A 9 -12.81 30.18 0.55
C PRO A 9 -11.88 29.97 1.76
N GLY A 10 -12.25 30.46 2.94
CA GLY A 10 -11.42 30.42 4.13
C GLY A 10 -10.41 31.56 4.31
N ALA A 11 -10.44 32.61 3.47
CA ALA A 11 -9.58 33.76 3.66
C ALA A 11 -9.96 34.54 4.92
N TRP A 12 -8.95 35.08 5.60
CA TRP A 12 -9.15 35.97 6.76
C TRP A 12 -10.05 37.16 6.39
N ARG A 13 -11.24 37.22 6.98
CA ARG A 13 -12.18 38.34 6.76
C ARG A 13 -11.83 39.47 7.67
N VAL A 14 -11.38 40.58 7.09
CA VAL A 14 -11.13 41.82 7.83
C VAL A 14 -12.46 42.50 8.08
N GLU A 15 -12.88 42.57 9.34
CA GLU A 15 -13.98 43.47 9.72
C GLU A 15 -13.46 44.90 9.77
N HIS A 16 -14.16 45.83 9.15
CA HIS A 16 -13.87 47.27 9.26
C HIS A 16 -14.23 47.75 10.67
N LEU A 17 -13.36 47.47 11.63
CA LEU A 17 -13.47 47.99 12.98
C LEU A 17 -12.72 49.35 13.05
N THR A 18 -13.46 50.41 13.25
CA THR A 18 -12.94 51.73 13.59
C THR A 18 -12.35 51.73 15.00
N GLY A 19 -11.06 51.45 15.11
CA GLY A 19 -10.36 51.47 16.40
C GLY A 19 -9.05 50.65 16.35
N ALA A 20 -8.00 51.30 15.85
CA ALA A 20 -6.74 50.64 15.55
C ALA A 20 -5.91 50.28 16.81
N HIS A 21 -6.25 49.20 17.50
CA HIS A 21 -5.29 48.59 18.40
C HIS A 21 -4.44 47.61 17.59
N ARG A 22 -3.22 48.03 17.22
CA ARG A 22 -2.24 47.18 16.55
C ARG A 22 -1.71 46.17 17.57
N LEU A 23 -2.13 44.92 17.49
CA LEU A 23 -1.57 43.82 18.29
C LEU A 23 -0.27 43.34 17.67
N SER A 24 0.88 43.59 18.33
CA SER A 24 2.14 42.93 17.97
C SER A 24 2.10 41.46 18.41
N ILE A 25 2.55 40.54 17.54
CA ILE A 25 2.63 39.09 17.85
C ILE A 25 3.57 38.85 19.04
N GLU A 26 4.63 39.62 19.16
CA GLU A 26 5.58 39.52 20.27
C GLU A 26 5.00 39.88 21.64
N TYR A 27 3.88 40.59 21.70
CA TYR A 27 3.22 40.90 22.97
C TYR A 27 2.32 39.77 23.47
N LEU A 28 1.97 38.80 22.63
CA LEU A 28 1.25 37.59 23.06
C LEU A 28 2.18 36.72 23.93
N ARG A 29 1.92 36.74 25.25
CA ARG A 29 2.77 36.04 26.22
C ARG A 29 2.04 34.92 26.96
N THR A 30 0.73 34.89 26.88
CA THR A 30 -0.10 33.95 27.63
C THR A 30 -0.93 33.11 26.69
N LEU A 31 -0.91 31.81 26.92
CA LEU A 31 -1.77 30.82 26.28
C LEU A 31 -2.74 30.28 27.32
N VAL A 32 -4.01 30.69 27.23
CA VAL A 32 -5.08 30.22 28.11
C VAL A 32 -5.66 28.96 27.57
N VAL A 33 -5.57 27.87 28.33
CA VAL A 33 -5.97 26.51 27.92
C VAL A 33 -7.08 25.98 28.83
N PRO A 34 -7.93 25.04 28.36
CA PRO A 34 -8.87 24.32 29.19
C PRO A 34 -8.16 23.52 30.31
N ALA A 35 -8.88 23.24 31.38
CA ALA A 35 -8.33 22.49 32.50
C ALA A 35 -8.00 21.01 32.12
N GLN A 36 -8.66 20.49 31.10
CA GLN A 36 -8.42 19.15 30.55
C GLN A 36 -8.33 19.25 29.03
N MET A 37 -7.36 18.56 28.46
CA MET A 37 -7.12 18.44 27.04
C MET A 37 -6.70 17.00 26.72
N ALA A 38 -7.14 16.48 25.58
CA ALA A 38 -6.61 15.23 25.07
C ALA A 38 -5.12 15.38 24.65
N ASP A 39 -4.40 14.27 24.61
CA ASP A 39 -2.96 14.23 24.31
C ASP A 39 -2.59 14.94 23.01
N GLN A 40 -3.43 14.78 21.96
CA GLN A 40 -3.18 15.42 20.66
C GLN A 40 -3.30 16.93 20.72
N LEU A 41 -4.28 17.47 21.45
CA LEU A 41 -4.44 18.91 21.62
C LEU A 41 -3.33 19.47 22.50
N SER A 42 -2.92 18.74 23.54
CA SER A 42 -1.77 19.12 24.37
C SER A 42 -0.49 19.21 23.55
N ALA A 43 -0.25 18.23 22.66
CA ALA A 43 0.90 18.25 21.75
C ALA A 43 0.83 19.41 20.73
N ALA A 44 -0.35 19.77 20.25
CA ALA A 44 -0.52 20.94 19.36
C ALA A 44 -0.23 22.27 20.09
N VAL A 45 -0.57 22.35 21.37
CA VAL A 45 -0.24 23.49 22.24
C VAL A 45 1.28 23.62 22.41
N GLU A 46 2.00 22.52 22.62
CA GLU A 46 3.46 22.55 22.70
C GLU A 46 4.08 22.95 21.35
N ASP A 47 3.61 22.40 20.23
CA ASP A 47 4.05 22.83 18.89
C ASP A 47 3.85 24.33 18.66
N LEU A 48 2.72 24.91 19.12
CA LEU A 48 2.48 26.35 19.04
C LEU A 48 3.50 27.14 19.88
N ARG A 49 3.80 26.68 21.08
CA ARG A 49 4.82 27.31 21.95
C ARG A 49 6.19 27.27 21.32
N ASP A 50 6.56 26.14 20.74
CA ASP A 50 7.83 25.96 20.04
C ASP A 50 7.94 26.88 18.82
N VAL A 51 6.87 27.03 18.04
CA VAL A 51 6.81 27.95 16.90
C VAL A 51 7.00 29.40 17.34
N PHE A 52 6.34 29.82 18.45
CA PHE A 52 6.54 31.16 19.01
C PHE A 52 7.96 31.38 19.50
N ALA A 53 8.55 30.41 20.20
CA ALA A 53 9.93 30.49 20.67
C ALA A 53 10.93 30.58 19.52
N GLN A 54 10.79 29.71 18.51
CA GLN A 54 11.72 29.66 17.39
C GLN A 54 11.59 30.84 16.44
N ARG A 55 10.34 31.28 16.15
CA ARG A 55 10.11 32.34 15.17
C ARG A 55 10.24 33.75 15.74
N TYR A 56 9.82 33.95 17.00
CA TYR A 56 9.68 35.27 17.63
C TYR A 56 10.56 35.44 18.88
N GLY A 57 11.22 34.39 19.35
CA GLY A 57 11.91 34.44 20.64
C GLY A 57 10.97 34.63 21.83
N VAL A 58 9.70 34.26 21.69
CA VAL A 58 8.66 34.45 22.70
C VAL A 58 8.31 33.15 23.37
N GLU A 59 8.50 33.08 24.66
CA GLU A 59 8.00 31.98 25.47
C GLU A 59 6.54 32.22 25.89
N LEU A 60 5.62 31.38 25.40
CA LEU A 60 4.22 31.42 25.79
C LEU A 60 4.03 30.72 27.14
N VAL A 61 3.57 31.46 28.16
CA VAL A 61 3.23 30.92 29.48
C VAL A 61 1.83 30.32 29.43
N MET A 62 1.69 29.04 29.75
CA MET A 62 0.39 28.40 29.85
C MET A 62 -0.33 28.81 31.14
N GLN A 63 -1.62 29.11 31.03
CA GLN A 63 -2.52 29.40 32.13
C GLN A 63 -3.81 28.62 31.93
N VAL A 64 -4.24 27.90 32.95
CA VAL A 64 -5.56 27.27 32.93
C VAL A 64 -6.65 28.33 32.97
N ALA A 65 -7.67 28.16 32.14
CA ALA A 65 -8.80 29.08 32.10
C ALA A 65 -9.43 29.30 33.48
N SER A 66 -9.54 30.56 33.90
CA SER A 66 -10.10 31.02 35.16
C SER A 66 -11.06 32.20 34.90
N GLY A 67 -11.62 32.77 35.94
CA GLY A 67 -12.48 33.96 35.80
C GLY A 67 -11.76 35.20 35.26
N GLU A 68 -10.42 35.26 35.40
CA GLU A 68 -9.61 36.37 34.88
C GLU A 68 -9.32 36.15 33.39
N ARG A 69 -9.45 37.23 32.63
CA ARG A 69 -9.15 37.26 31.19
C ARG A 69 -7.93 38.13 30.89
N PRO A 70 -6.70 37.59 30.91
CA PRO A 70 -5.49 38.37 30.63
C PRO A 70 -5.55 39.03 29.26
N LYS A 71 -4.85 40.19 29.17
CA LYS A 71 -4.58 40.84 27.90
C LYS A 71 -3.39 40.20 27.21
N TYR A 72 -3.26 40.41 25.91
CA TYR A 72 -2.16 39.87 25.10
C TYR A 72 -2.06 38.34 25.20
N ALA A 73 -3.21 37.69 25.10
CA ALA A 73 -3.32 36.23 25.28
C ALA A 73 -4.02 35.56 24.11
N ILE A 74 -3.65 34.30 23.87
CA ILE A 74 -4.34 33.33 22.98
C ILE A 74 -5.22 32.47 23.88
N TYR A 75 -6.51 32.39 23.55
CA TYR A 75 -7.50 31.57 24.27
C TYR A 75 -7.86 30.35 23.43
N LEU A 76 -7.64 29.18 23.94
CA LEU A 76 -7.95 27.91 23.28
C LEU A 76 -9.31 27.37 23.75
N ARG A 77 -10.11 26.89 22.82
CA ARG A 77 -11.50 26.40 23.01
C ARG A 77 -12.43 27.46 23.60
N ASP A 78 -12.15 28.72 23.40
CA ASP A 78 -13.01 29.83 23.74
C ASP A 78 -13.43 30.56 22.46
N SER A 79 -14.71 30.75 22.24
CA SER A 79 -15.27 31.50 21.10
C SER A 79 -15.40 32.98 21.36
N GLY A 80 -15.03 33.47 22.56
CA GLY A 80 -15.25 34.85 22.99
C GLY A 80 -16.75 35.20 23.00
N HIS A 81 -17.15 36.12 22.09
CA HIS A 81 -18.55 36.49 21.94
C HIS A 81 -19.20 35.99 20.64
N ILE A 82 -18.44 35.25 19.80
CA ILE A 82 -18.94 34.76 18.52
C ILE A 82 -19.64 33.41 18.75
N LYS A 83 -20.94 33.36 18.47
CA LYS A 83 -21.71 32.13 18.46
C LYS A 83 -21.68 31.59 17.05
N SER A 84 -20.91 30.51 16.81
CA SER A 84 -20.94 29.75 15.57
C SER A 84 -21.21 28.28 15.88
N ARG A 85 -22.00 27.64 15.02
CA ARG A 85 -22.14 26.18 15.04
C ARG A 85 -21.08 25.62 14.10
N LEU A 86 -20.03 25.05 14.67
CA LEU A 86 -18.95 24.40 13.95
C LEU A 86 -19.30 22.92 13.78
N GLN A 87 -18.88 22.30 12.67
CA GLN A 87 -19.09 20.90 12.34
C GLN A 87 -17.86 20.36 11.61
N ASN A 88 -17.76 19.06 11.48
CA ASN A 88 -16.73 18.39 10.66
C ASN A 88 -15.30 18.84 10.96
N ASP A 89 -14.92 18.96 12.23
CA ASP A 89 -13.63 19.44 12.70
C ASP A 89 -13.27 20.89 12.27
N ALA A 90 -14.26 21.70 11.93
CA ALA A 90 -14.09 23.11 11.59
C ALA A 90 -13.51 23.92 12.76
N PHE A 91 -12.85 25.00 12.44
CA PHE A 91 -12.34 25.95 13.43
C PHE A 91 -12.74 27.40 13.13
N LEU A 92 -12.68 28.21 14.17
CA LEU A 92 -12.80 29.65 14.08
C LEU A 92 -11.66 30.28 14.87
N ILE A 93 -10.89 31.15 14.23
CA ILE A 93 -9.92 32.03 14.88
C ILE A 93 -10.43 33.45 14.73
N HIS A 94 -10.49 34.22 15.82
CA HIS A 94 -10.80 35.60 15.73
C HIS A 94 -9.98 36.43 16.73
N ARG A 95 -9.77 37.69 16.38
CA ARG A 95 -9.10 38.66 17.23
C ARG A 95 -10.09 39.64 17.80
N GLN A 96 -10.03 39.88 19.10
CA GLN A 96 -10.78 40.90 19.78
C GLN A 96 -9.84 41.80 20.60
N GLY A 97 -9.52 42.98 20.05
CA GLY A 97 -8.56 43.89 20.69
C GLY A 97 -7.16 43.25 20.79
N THR A 98 -6.73 42.98 22.04
CA THR A 98 -5.42 42.35 22.34
C THR A 98 -5.51 40.83 22.60
N ARG A 99 -6.64 40.21 22.33
CA ARG A 99 -6.90 38.81 22.59
C ARG A 99 -7.17 38.09 21.28
N VAL A 100 -6.65 36.88 21.17
CA VAL A 100 -6.90 35.94 20.07
C VAL A 100 -7.65 34.75 20.62
N PHE A 101 -8.70 34.33 19.96
CA PHE A 101 -9.54 33.19 20.34
C PHE A 101 -9.50 32.14 19.27
N ILE A 102 -9.28 30.92 19.69
CA ILE A 102 -9.30 29.70 18.85
C ILE A 102 -10.40 28.80 19.38
N SER A 103 -11.44 28.61 18.60
CA SER A 103 -12.50 27.63 18.88
C SER A 103 -12.61 26.62 17.76
N GLY A 104 -13.20 25.48 18.04
CA GLY A 104 -13.34 24.43 17.05
C GLY A 104 -14.52 23.53 17.34
N ASP A 105 -14.89 22.71 16.37
CA ASP A 105 -15.78 21.58 16.57
C ASP A 105 -15.06 20.54 17.44
N GLY A 106 -15.38 20.54 18.71
CA GLY A 106 -14.67 19.74 19.70
C GLY A 106 -13.16 20.06 19.82
N GLU A 107 -12.40 19.08 20.26
CA GLU A 107 -10.94 19.23 20.43
C GLU A 107 -10.20 19.17 19.10
N LEU A 108 -10.68 18.38 18.13
CA LEU A 108 -10.07 18.27 16.80
C LEU A 108 -10.17 19.57 16.02
N GLY A 109 -11.33 20.24 16.04
CA GLY A 109 -11.47 21.55 15.44
C GLY A 109 -10.55 22.58 16.09
N ALA A 110 -10.42 22.58 17.44
CA ALA A 110 -9.50 23.46 18.12
C ALA A 110 -8.04 23.18 17.77
N LEU A 111 -7.64 21.91 17.65
CA LEU A 111 -6.33 21.48 17.16
C LEU A 111 -6.07 22.00 15.75
N ASN A 112 -7.03 21.85 14.84
CA ASN A 112 -6.94 22.36 13.48
C ASN A 112 -6.74 23.89 13.46
N GLY A 113 -7.43 24.62 14.35
CA GLY A 113 -7.25 26.05 14.52
C GLY A 113 -5.85 26.43 15.01
N VAL A 114 -5.26 25.65 15.91
CA VAL A 114 -3.87 25.86 16.37
C VAL A 114 -2.89 25.74 15.19
N TYR A 115 -2.98 24.67 14.41
CA TYR A 115 -2.07 24.48 13.26
C TYR A 115 -2.34 25.48 12.13
N ALA A 116 -3.59 25.84 11.91
CA ALA A 116 -3.93 26.91 10.98
C ALA A 116 -3.30 28.26 11.39
N LEU A 117 -3.32 28.60 12.70
CA LEU A 117 -2.61 29.75 13.23
C LEU A 117 -1.10 29.66 12.96
N CYS A 118 -0.49 28.50 13.25
CA CYS A 118 0.93 28.29 12.99
C CYS A 118 1.28 28.47 11.50
N GLU A 119 0.47 27.92 10.60
CA GLU A 119 0.72 27.99 9.17
C GLU A 119 0.51 29.39 8.59
N GLN A 120 -0.64 29.98 8.84
CA GLN A 120 -1.07 31.17 8.10
C GLN A 120 -0.62 32.48 8.73
N VAL A 121 -0.47 32.52 10.04
CA VAL A 121 -0.03 33.72 10.76
C VAL A 121 1.44 33.68 11.10
N LEU A 122 1.91 32.53 11.62
CA LEU A 122 3.30 32.40 12.09
C LEU A 122 4.23 31.85 11.00
N GLY A 123 3.70 31.38 9.86
CA GLY A 123 4.46 30.92 8.70
C GLY A 123 5.14 29.58 8.87
N ALA A 124 4.74 28.76 9.86
CA ALA A 124 5.29 27.41 10.03
C ALA A 124 4.74 26.45 8.98
N ARG A 125 5.58 25.57 8.46
CA ARG A 125 5.22 24.47 7.56
C ARG A 125 5.90 23.22 8.04
N TRP A 126 5.19 22.11 8.06
CA TRP A 126 5.75 20.79 8.37
C TRP A 126 5.68 19.91 7.12
N TYR A 127 6.68 20.09 6.24
CA TYR A 127 6.76 19.38 4.97
C TYR A 127 7.04 17.88 5.13
N TRP A 128 7.86 17.51 6.12
CA TRP A 128 8.17 16.14 6.51
C TRP A 128 7.92 15.92 8.01
N ALA A 129 8.07 14.65 8.45
CA ALA A 129 8.08 14.33 9.88
C ALA A 129 9.32 14.92 10.58
N GLU A 130 9.33 14.83 11.87
CA GLU A 130 10.40 15.29 12.76
C GLU A 130 10.68 16.80 12.62
N ASN A 131 11.67 17.28 13.36
CA ASN A 131 12.07 18.69 13.33
C ASN A 131 12.74 19.11 12.01
N ILE A 132 13.30 18.16 11.27
CA ILE A 132 13.90 18.43 9.95
C ILE A 132 12.82 18.88 8.95
N GLY A 133 11.58 18.45 9.14
CA GLY A 133 10.43 18.81 8.30
C GLY A 133 9.89 20.21 8.51
N LEU A 134 10.16 20.86 9.65
CA LEU A 134 9.69 22.21 9.92
C LEU A 134 10.47 23.25 9.10
N GLU A 135 9.74 24.19 8.49
CA GLU A 135 10.32 25.37 7.85
C GLU A 135 9.45 26.59 8.15
N PHE A 136 10.07 27.77 8.19
CA PHE A 136 9.35 29.04 8.31
C PHE A 136 9.31 29.75 6.96
N VAL A 137 8.12 29.94 6.43
CA VAL A 137 7.92 30.53 5.10
C VAL A 137 7.50 32.00 5.19
N GLY A 138 7.96 32.77 4.22
CA GLY A 138 7.68 34.19 4.12
C GLY A 138 8.35 35.04 5.21
N PRO A 139 8.14 36.37 5.17
CA PRO A 139 8.68 37.27 6.17
C PRO A 139 7.97 37.08 7.51
N GLN A 140 8.73 37.25 8.60
CA GLN A 140 8.16 37.29 9.93
C GLN A 140 7.14 38.44 10.04
N ARG A 141 5.93 38.14 10.49
CA ARG A 141 4.87 39.15 10.68
C ARG A 141 5.03 39.84 12.02
N ASP A 142 5.07 41.15 12.03
CA ASP A 142 5.11 41.93 13.28
C ASP A 142 3.75 41.98 13.98
N LYS A 143 2.66 41.93 13.20
CA LYS A 143 1.30 42.18 13.71
C LYS A 143 0.37 41.00 13.44
N PHE A 144 -0.44 40.70 14.44
CA PHE A 144 -1.56 39.78 14.31
C PHE A 144 -2.66 40.42 13.45
N PRO A 145 -3.19 39.73 12.41
CA PRO A 145 -4.25 40.25 11.58
C PRO A 145 -5.53 40.56 12.38
N GLU A 146 -6.32 41.56 11.95
CA GLU A 146 -7.62 41.85 12.50
C GLU A 146 -8.70 41.03 11.80
N GLY A 147 -9.84 40.78 12.51
CA GLY A 147 -10.98 40.07 11.96
C GLY A 147 -11.10 38.64 12.46
N HIS A 148 -11.72 37.82 11.65
CA HIS A 148 -11.94 36.39 11.93
C HIS A 148 -11.63 35.53 10.74
N TRP A 149 -11.36 34.27 11.04
CA TRP A 149 -11.03 33.22 10.04
C TRP A 149 -11.71 31.93 10.44
N HIS A 150 -12.57 31.44 9.56
CA HIS A 150 -13.31 30.20 9.70
C HIS A 150 -12.97 29.29 8.54
N GLU A 151 -12.66 28.04 8.83
CA GLU A 151 -12.50 26.98 7.84
C GLU A 151 -13.12 25.66 8.30
N GLU A 152 -13.57 24.91 7.32
CA GLU A 152 -14.05 23.55 7.42
C GLU A 152 -13.34 22.72 6.35
N PRO A 153 -12.84 21.47 6.68
CA PRO A 153 -12.18 20.64 5.69
C PRO A 153 -13.17 20.10 4.66
N ALA A 154 -12.74 20.03 3.40
CA ALA A 154 -13.53 19.41 2.33
C ALA A 154 -13.70 17.90 2.55
N TYR A 155 -12.63 17.24 3.03
CA TYR A 155 -12.68 15.85 3.42
C TYR A 155 -12.80 15.71 4.93
N VAL A 156 -13.91 15.15 5.40
CA VAL A 156 -14.15 14.97 6.84
C VAL A 156 -13.24 13.93 7.47
N MET A 157 -12.74 12.95 6.72
CA MET A 157 -11.67 12.06 7.14
C MET A 157 -10.51 12.17 6.17
N ARG A 158 -9.32 12.30 6.72
CA ARG A 158 -8.06 12.52 6.01
C ARG A 158 -7.01 11.65 6.68
N GLN A 159 -6.80 10.44 6.17
CA GLN A 159 -5.90 9.49 6.81
C GLN A 159 -4.88 8.92 5.83
N PHE A 160 -3.62 8.90 6.28
CA PHE A 160 -2.55 8.12 5.67
C PHE A 160 -2.14 6.99 6.62
N TYR A 161 -1.99 5.77 6.11
CA TYR A 161 -1.59 4.64 6.92
C TYR A 161 -0.25 4.07 6.42
N PRO A 162 0.71 3.85 7.29
CA PRO A 162 0.68 3.95 8.75
C PRO A 162 1.16 5.31 9.29
N MET A 163 0.93 6.41 8.60
CA MET A 163 1.42 7.74 8.96
C MET A 163 0.57 8.36 10.08
N ASN A 164 0.78 7.86 11.29
CA ASN A 164 0.26 8.46 12.52
C ASN A 164 1.40 9.20 13.23
N GLY A 165 1.07 10.11 14.11
CA GLY A 165 2.03 10.88 14.89
C GLY A 165 2.14 12.32 14.46
N ASP A 166 3.30 12.93 14.66
CA ASP A 166 3.51 14.37 14.54
C ASP A 166 3.18 14.92 13.16
N PHE A 167 3.61 14.25 12.08
CA PHE A 167 3.30 14.70 10.74
C PHE A 167 1.78 14.73 10.49
N GLY A 168 1.08 13.67 10.88
CA GLY A 168 -0.37 13.59 10.73
C GLY A 168 -1.10 14.68 11.50
N ARG A 169 -0.76 14.85 12.77
CA ARG A 169 -1.33 15.89 13.64
C ARG A 169 -1.04 17.29 13.07
N ARG A 170 0.21 17.60 12.74
CA ARG A 170 0.67 18.89 12.22
C ARG A 170 0.04 19.27 10.88
N ASN A 171 -0.31 18.25 10.07
CA ASN A 171 -1.00 18.42 8.80
C ASN A 171 -2.50 18.11 8.87
N ARG A 172 -3.09 18.13 10.07
CA ARG A 172 -4.54 18.05 10.33
C ARG A 172 -5.18 16.77 9.78
N LEU A 173 -4.45 15.65 9.78
CA LEU A 173 -4.96 14.34 9.41
C LEU A 173 -5.78 13.75 10.55
N VAL A 174 -6.91 13.10 10.21
CA VAL A 174 -7.84 12.54 11.20
C VAL A 174 -8.51 11.28 10.67
N ARG A 175 -8.87 10.37 11.59
CA ARG A 175 -9.61 9.15 11.29
C ARG A 175 -10.94 9.13 12.05
N HIS A 176 -12.05 9.14 11.32
CA HIS A 176 -13.40 9.01 11.90
C HIS A 176 -14.07 7.67 11.62
N PHE A 177 -13.70 7.00 10.52
CA PHE A 177 -14.37 5.80 10.05
C PHE A 177 -13.42 4.61 9.94
N LYS A 178 -13.95 3.40 10.08
CA LYS A 178 -13.25 2.12 9.89
C LYS A 178 -13.88 1.40 8.72
N PHE A 179 -13.07 0.85 7.82
CA PHE A 179 -13.52 0.16 6.61
C PHE A 179 -12.53 -0.89 6.09
N ASN A 180 -11.77 -1.52 6.95
CA ASN A 180 -10.87 -2.62 6.59
C ASN A 180 -11.64 -3.92 6.32
N HIS A 181 -11.00 -4.92 5.69
CA HIS A 181 -11.49 -6.28 5.59
C HIS A 181 -11.92 -6.78 6.97
N ALA A 182 -13.19 -7.14 7.15
CA ALA A 182 -13.72 -7.36 8.48
C ALA A 182 -14.75 -8.51 8.61
N LEU A 183 -15.24 -9.07 7.51
CA LEU A 183 -16.23 -10.15 7.58
C LEU A 183 -15.73 -11.37 8.38
N ALA A 184 -14.45 -11.71 8.30
CA ALA A 184 -13.87 -12.79 9.10
C ALA A 184 -13.94 -12.56 10.63
N LYS A 185 -14.19 -11.33 11.08
CA LYS A 185 -14.41 -11.03 12.52
C LYS A 185 -15.85 -11.25 12.95
N VAL A 186 -16.75 -11.31 11.99
CA VAL A 186 -18.17 -11.61 12.20
C VAL A 186 -18.43 -13.09 11.99
N PHE A 187 -17.89 -13.65 10.89
CA PHE A 187 -18.03 -15.05 10.51
C PHE A 187 -16.80 -15.82 10.95
N THR A 188 -16.77 -16.21 12.23
CA THR A 188 -15.60 -16.81 12.89
C THR A 188 -15.60 -18.34 12.80
N PRO A 189 -14.48 -19.03 13.09
CA PRO A 189 -14.41 -20.48 13.19
C PRO A 189 -15.38 -21.07 14.22
N GLU A 190 -15.64 -20.35 15.31
CA GLU A 190 -16.57 -20.77 16.35
C GLU A 190 -18.01 -20.77 15.83
N LEU A 191 -18.37 -19.73 15.05
CA LEU A 191 -19.68 -19.65 14.42
C LEU A 191 -19.89 -20.80 13.41
N TYR A 192 -18.87 -21.18 12.67
CA TYR A 192 -18.95 -22.30 11.72
C TYR A 192 -19.35 -23.62 12.39
N ASN A 193 -18.92 -23.86 13.61
CA ASN A 193 -19.28 -25.06 14.36
C ASN A 193 -20.75 -25.10 14.79
N ILE A 194 -21.45 -23.94 14.74
CA ILE A 194 -22.83 -23.78 15.21
C ILE A 194 -23.78 -23.61 14.02
N GLU A 195 -23.41 -22.78 13.08
CA GLU A 195 -24.21 -22.37 11.91
C GLU A 195 -23.37 -22.46 10.62
N PRO A 196 -22.95 -23.67 10.18
CA PRO A 196 -22.09 -23.81 9.01
C PRO A 196 -22.73 -23.34 7.70
N GLU A 197 -24.07 -23.29 7.64
CA GLU A 197 -24.84 -22.88 6.45
C GLU A 197 -24.61 -21.42 6.04
N VAL A 198 -24.20 -20.55 6.96
CA VAL A 198 -23.92 -19.14 6.66
C VAL A 198 -22.56 -18.91 6.00
N PHE A 199 -21.78 -19.97 5.80
CA PHE A 199 -20.46 -19.89 5.17
C PHE A 199 -20.50 -20.40 3.74
N SER A 200 -19.65 -19.83 2.89
CA SER A 200 -19.58 -20.15 1.47
C SER A 200 -19.32 -21.63 1.20
N GLU A 201 -20.04 -22.15 0.23
CA GLU A 201 -19.67 -23.34 -0.48
C GLU A 201 -18.68 -22.95 -1.58
N VAL A 202 -17.43 -23.42 -1.50
CA VAL A 202 -16.38 -23.10 -2.46
C VAL A 202 -15.82 -24.40 -3.03
N TYR A 203 -15.84 -24.52 -4.35
CA TYR A 203 -15.51 -25.76 -5.07
C TYR A 203 -16.35 -26.97 -4.60
N GLY A 204 -17.67 -26.74 -4.45
CA GLY A 204 -18.64 -27.78 -4.06
C GLY A 204 -18.44 -28.29 -2.62
N ARG A 205 -17.75 -27.56 -1.78
CA ARG A 205 -17.56 -27.89 -0.36
C ARG A 205 -17.69 -26.65 0.50
N ARG A 206 -18.49 -26.74 1.55
CA ARG A 206 -18.61 -25.66 2.54
C ARG A 206 -17.28 -25.49 3.28
N ARG A 207 -16.78 -24.26 3.28
CA ARG A 207 -15.42 -23.95 3.75
C ARG A 207 -15.44 -23.39 5.16
N ALA A 208 -14.81 -24.11 6.08
CA ALA A 208 -14.55 -23.59 7.43
C ALA A 208 -13.50 -22.47 7.38
N PRO A 209 -13.75 -21.32 8.05
CA PRO A 209 -12.72 -20.32 8.27
C PRO A 209 -11.62 -20.87 9.18
N ARG A 210 -10.40 -20.39 9.00
CA ARG A 210 -9.23 -20.83 9.77
C ARG A 210 -8.77 -19.81 10.80
N GLY A 211 -9.48 -18.68 10.93
CA GLY A 211 -9.08 -17.56 11.79
C GLY A 211 -7.94 -16.71 11.20
N HIS A 212 -7.72 -16.81 9.89
CA HIS A 212 -6.67 -16.06 9.18
C HIS A 212 -7.10 -14.65 8.76
N GLY A 213 -8.19 -14.14 9.32
CA GLY A 213 -8.70 -12.80 9.04
C GLY A 213 -9.16 -12.65 7.60
N GLY A 214 -8.64 -11.65 6.88
CA GLY A 214 -9.03 -11.36 5.50
C GLY A 214 -8.77 -12.49 4.49
N TYR A 215 -8.06 -13.55 4.85
CA TYR A 215 -7.80 -14.71 3.98
C TYR A 215 -8.80 -15.85 4.17
N ASP A 216 -9.72 -15.76 5.11
CA ASP A 216 -10.80 -16.72 5.29
C ASP A 216 -11.88 -16.54 4.20
N PRO A 217 -12.65 -17.61 3.82
CA PRO A 217 -13.71 -17.51 2.82
C PRO A 217 -14.71 -16.40 3.12
N GLN A 218 -15.39 -15.90 2.08
CA GLN A 218 -16.53 -14.99 2.26
C GLN A 218 -17.69 -15.74 2.96
N PRO A 219 -18.62 -15.05 3.61
CA PRO A 219 -19.89 -15.68 4.01
C PRO A 219 -20.76 -15.97 2.78
N ASP A 220 -21.79 -16.76 2.96
CA ASP A 220 -22.86 -16.90 1.96
C ASP A 220 -23.75 -15.65 2.02
N PHE A 221 -23.63 -14.77 1.04
CA PHE A 221 -24.39 -13.51 0.97
C PHE A 221 -25.87 -13.70 0.61
N THR A 222 -26.26 -14.90 0.17
CA THR A 222 -27.66 -15.24 -0.14
C THR A 222 -28.44 -15.70 1.08
N GLU A 223 -27.75 -16.12 2.14
CA GLU A 223 -28.35 -16.64 3.35
C GLU A 223 -28.94 -15.54 4.25
N SER A 224 -30.24 -15.64 4.52
CA SER A 224 -30.93 -14.68 5.40
C SER A 224 -30.35 -14.62 6.82
N ARG A 225 -29.89 -15.77 7.31
CA ARG A 225 -29.24 -15.88 8.61
C ARG A 225 -27.91 -15.14 8.68
N ALA A 226 -27.15 -15.12 7.60
CA ALA A 226 -25.92 -14.34 7.52
C ALA A 226 -26.20 -12.82 7.65
N ILE A 227 -27.31 -12.34 7.08
CA ILE A 227 -27.75 -10.93 7.22
C ILE A 227 -28.07 -10.61 8.70
N GLU A 228 -28.78 -11.51 9.39
CA GLU A 228 -29.11 -11.31 10.81
C GLU A 228 -27.88 -11.26 11.69
N ILE A 229 -26.92 -12.17 11.49
CA ILE A 229 -25.66 -12.24 12.22
C ILE A 229 -24.86 -10.94 12.00
N ALA A 230 -24.76 -10.47 10.77
CA ALA A 230 -24.03 -9.25 10.45
C ALA A 230 -24.71 -8.00 11.08
N ALA A 231 -26.03 -7.94 11.06
CA ALA A 231 -26.77 -6.86 11.72
C ALA A 231 -26.57 -6.85 13.23
N GLN A 232 -26.69 -8.03 13.87
CA GLN A 232 -26.46 -8.15 15.32
C GLN A 232 -25.03 -7.79 15.71
N ALA A 233 -24.03 -8.20 14.90
CA ALA A 233 -22.63 -7.84 15.16
C ALA A 233 -22.43 -6.31 15.10
N ALA A 234 -23.05 -5.64 14.14
CA ALA A 234 -22.99 -4.18 14.04
C ALA A 234 -23.63 -3.48 15.25
N LEU A 235 -24.84 -3.93 15.67
CA LEU A 235 -25.54 -3.39 16.82
C LEU A 235 -24.72 -3.59 18.10
N THR A 236 -24.20 -4.78 18.34
CA THR A 236 -23.35 -5.09 19.49
C THR A 236 -22.09 -4.22 19.50
N ALA A 237 -21.49 -3.97 18.34
CA ALA A 237 -20.31 -3.10 18.24
C ALA A 237 -20.64 -1.63 18.56
N PHE A 238 -21.82 -1.15 18.16
CA PHE A 238 -22.28 0.20 18.50
C PHE A 238 -22.69 0.34 19.97
N GLU A 239 -23.21 -0.71 20.58
CA GLU A 239 -23.47 -0.75 22.02
C GLU A 239 -22.17 -0.74 22.83
N ALA A 240 -21.17 -1.54 22.42
CA ALA A 240 -19.86 -1.61 23.08
C ALA A 240 -19.04 -0.32 22.93
N ASN A 241 -19.25 0.41 21.85
CA ASN A 241 -18.62 1.73 21.63
C ASN A 241 -19.67 2.72 21.07
N PRO A 242 -20.41 3.39 21.96
CA PRO A 242 -21.52 4.25 21.57
C PRO A 242 -21.13 5.41 20.62
N GLU A 243 -19.91 5.91 20.72
CA GLU A 243 -19.42 6.99 19.85
C GLU A 243 -18.82 6.49 18.52
N ALA A 244 -18.84 5.17 18.28
CA ALA A 244 -18.39 4.64 16.98
C ALA A 244 -19.30 5.10 15.84
N ARG A 245 -18.70 5.71 14.82
CA ARG A 245 -19.40 6.26 13.64
C ARG A 245 -19.50 5.26 12.50
N SER A 246 -18.81 4.11 12.57
CA SER A 246 -18.89 3.09 11.51
C SER A 246 -18.62 1.69 12.02
N PHE A 247 -19.21 0.72 11.33
CA PHE A 247 -18.90 -0.70 11.44
C PHE A 247 -18.58 -1.26 10.04
N SER A 248 -17.45 -1.97 9.90
CA SER A 248 -17.03 -2.50 8.61
C SER A 248 -17.57 -3.90 8.38
N LEU A 249 -18.20 -4.09 7.23
CA LEU A 249 -18.61 -5.38 6.67
C LEU A 249 -17.93 -5.60 5.30
N SER A 250 -16.75 -5.01 5.13
CA SER A 250 -15.97 -5.16 3.92
C SER A 250 -15.59 -6.62 3.68
N ILE A 251 -15.70 -7.05 2.43
CA ILE A 251 -15.33 -8.40 1.98
C ILE A 251 -13.92 -8.78 2.44
N ASN A 252 -13.68 -10.07 2.63
CA ASN A 252 -12.35 -10.61 2.89
C ASN A 252 -11.45 -10.45 1.65
N ASP A 253 -10.14 -10.42 1.85
CA ASP A 253 -9.15 -10.14 0.80
C ASP A 253 -8.83 -11.40 -0.03
N ASN A 254 -9.87 -11.99 -0.62
CA ASN A 254 -9.77 -13.17 -1.45
C ASN A 254 -10.98 -13.35 -2.37
N CYS A 255 -10.88 -14.27 -3.33
CA CYS A 255 -11.96 -14.62 -4.29
C CYS A 255 -12.76 -15.86 -3.87
N LEU A 256 -12.74 -16.25 -2.61
CA LEU A 256 -13.45 -17.43 -2.12
C LEU A 256 -14.91 -17.09 -1.82
N PHE A 257 -15.64 -16.64 -2.86
CA PHE A 257 -17.07 -16.42 -2.81
C PHE A 257 -17.83 -17.75 -2.87
N ASP A 258 -19.05 -17.73 -2.41
CA ASP A 258 -19.96 -18.87 -2.50
C ASP A 258 -20.23 -19.26 -3.95
N ASP A 259 -20.22 -20.55 -4.26
CA ASP A 259 -20.51 -21.10 -5.59
C ASP A 259 -21.71 -22.06 -5.57
N SER A 260 -22.58 -21.96 -4.56
CA SER A 260 -23.84 -22.67 -4.49
C SER A 260 -24.80 -22.32 -5.64
N GLU A 261 -25.83 -23.11 -5.85
CA GLU A 261 -26.85 -22.85 -6.88
C GLU A 261 -27.58 -21.51 -6.63
N ALA A 262 -27.79 -21.13 -5.36
CA ALA A 262 -28.42 -19.86 -5.00
C ALA A 262 -27.59 -18.66 -5.46
N THR A 263 -26.27 -18.66 -5.16
CA THR A 263 -25.36 -17.63 -5.60
C THR A 263 -25.22 -17.58 -7.13
N ARG A 264 -25.13 -18.76 -7.79
CA ARG A 264 -25.10 -18.83 -9.25
C ARG A 264 -26.29 -18.17 -9.89
N SER A 265 -27.48 -18.53 -9.41
CA SER A 265 -28.76 -17.97 -9.92
C SER A 265 -28.86 -16.46 -9.70
N ALA A 266 -28.30 -15.96 -8.59
CA ALA A 266 -28.27 -14.52 -8.29
C ALA A 266 -27.29 -13.73 -9.18
N LEU A 267 -26.28 -14.40 -9.74
CA LEU A 267 -25.26 -13.78 -10.59
C LEU A 267 -25.52 -13.93 -12.09
N GLU A 268 -26.50 -14.73 -12.53
CA GLU A 268 -26.79 -14.95 -13.94
C GLU A 268 -27.57 -13.78 -14.58
N PRO A 269 -27.11 -13.29 -15.77
CA PRO A 269 -25.88 -13.64 -16.48
C PRO A 269 -24.65 -13.07 -15.77
N ILE A 270 -23.59 -13.88 -15.67
CA ILE A 270 -22.36 -13.45 -15.02
C ILE A 270 -21.79 -12.22 -15.75
N ASN A 271 -21.61 -11.15 -15.02
CA ASN A 271 -21.01 -9.92 -15.50
C ASN A 271 -19.52 -9.87 -15.07
N TYR A 272 -18.66 -9.40 -15.96
CA TYR A 272 -17.23 -9.20 -15.69
C TYR A 272 -16.90 -7.70 -15.71
N PHE A 273 -16.12 -7.27 -14.74
CA PHE A 273 -15.58 -5.91 -14.68
C PHE A 273 -14.07 -5.96 -14.54
N ARG A 274 -13.36 -5.28 -15.42
CA ARG A 274 -11.89 -5.35 -15.52
C ARG A 274 -11.35 -6.79 -15.55
N GLY A 275 -12.05 -7.65 -16.32
CA GLY A 275 -11.69 -9.06 -16.48
C GLY A 275 -12.01 -9.97 -15.28
N LYS A 276 -12.64 -9.46 -14.22
CA LYS A 276 -12.99 -10.21 -13.01
C LYS A 276 -14.49 -10.40 -12.87
N PRO A 277 -14.97 -11.54 -12.35
CA PRO A 277 -16.40 -11.72 -12.04
C PRO A 277 -16.85 -10.62 -11.08
N ASN A 278 -18.00 -10.04 -11.37
CA ASN A 278 -18.58 -8.95 -10.60
C ASN A 278 -19.60 -9.46 -9.59
N TYR A 279 -19.29 -9.36 -8.31
CA TYR A 279 -20.16 -9.71 -7.20
C TYR A 279 -20.85 -8.49 -6.55
N THR A 280 -20.80 -7.34 -7.18
CA THR A 280 -21.26 -6.08 -6.57
C THR A 280 -22.71 -6.14 -6.15
N ASP A 281 -23.60 -6.59 -7.03
CA ASP A 281 -25.04 -6.66 -6.73
C ASP A 281 -25.32 -7.61 -5.58
N LEU A 282 -24.63 -8.73 -5.50
CA LEU A 282 -24.76 -9.68 -4.40
C LEU A 282 -24.33 -9.07 -3.06
N VAL A 283 -23.13 -8.47 -3.02
CA VAL A 283 -22.55 -7.92 -1.79
C VAL A 283 -23.31 -6.68 -1.34
N PHE A 284 -23.62 -5.74 -2.23
CA PHE A 284 -24.33 -4.52 -1.85
C PHE A 284 -25.83 -4.76 -1.61
N GLY A 285 -26.41 -5.81 -2.17
CA GLY A 285 -27.74 -6.31 -1.77
C GLY A 285 -27.76 -6.80 -0.32
N PHE A 286 -26.75 -7.60 0.06
CA PHE A 286 -26.55 -8.00 1.44
C PHE A 286 -26.36 -6.78 2.36
N MET A 287 -25.52 -5.80 1.95
CA MET A 287 -25.30 -4.57 2.72
C MET A 287 -26.57 -3.77 2.94
N ASN A 288 -27.44 -3.65 1.91
CA ASN A 288 -28.74 -2.99 2.03
C ASN A 288 -29.65 -3.72 3.05
N ALA A 289 -29.70 -5.04 2.99
CA ALA A 289 -30.52 -5.84 3.90
C ALA A 289 -30.02 -5.74 5.36
N VAL A 290 -28.71 -5.71 5.60
CA VAL A 290 -28.13 -5.45 6.92
C VAL A 290 -28.43 -4.03 7.39
N ALA A 291 -28.26 -3.02 6.52
CA ALA A 291 -28.52 -1.62 6.83
C ALA A 291 -29.99 -1.38 7.23
N ALA A 292 -30.93 -1.98 6.53
CA ALA A 292 -32.35 -1.91 6.91
C ALA A 292 -32.61 -2.45 8.32
N ARG A 293 -31.96 -3.54 8.72
CA ARG A 293 -32.07 -4.05 10.10
C ARG A 293 -31.44 -3.13 11.15
N VAL A 294 -30.23 -2.61 10.87
CA VAL A 294 -29.47 -1.78 11.81
C VAL A 294 -30.08 -0.39 11.96
N PHE A 295 -30.48 0.22 10.86
CA PHE A 295 -30.91 1.62 10.87
C PHE A 295 -32.44 1.74 10.90
N ASP A 296 -33.15 1.12 9.96
CA ASP A 296 -34.61 1.32 9.85
C ASP A 296 -35.36 0.60 10.95
N GLN A 297 -34.97 -0.63 11.30
CA GLN A 297 -35.69 -1.44 12.31
C GLN A 297 -35.19 -1.17 13.74
N ALA A 298 -33.84 -1.15 13.95
CA ALA A 298 -33.27 -0.95 15.29
C ALA A 298 -33.00 0.51 15.63
N GLY A 299 -33.07 1.43 14.66
CA GLY A 299 -32.95 2.87 14.89
C GLY A 299 -31.55 3.37 15.23
N ALA A 300 -30.47 2.64 14.87
CA ALA A 300 -29.10 2.97 15.24
C ALA A 300 -28.45 4.05 14.36
N TRP A 301 -29.19 5.08 13.98
CA TRP A 301 -28.82 6.12 13.00
C TRP A 301 -27.67 7.03 13.42
N THR A 302 -27.57 7.33 14.73
CA THR A 302 -26.62 8.31 15.24
C THR A 302 -25.92 7.84 16.49
N THR A 303 -24.75 8.43 16.78
CA THR A 303 -24.10 8.34 18.08
C THR A 303 -24.84 9.16 19.14
N PRO A 304 -24.58 8.99 20.44
CA PRO A 304 -25.13 9.85 21.48
C PRO A 304 -24.76 11.33 21.29
N SER A 305 -23.61 11.65 20.72
CA SER A 305 -23.21 13.01 20.36
C SER A 305 -23.93 13.57 19.14
N GLY A 306 -24.74 12.76 18.43
CA GLY A 306 -25.53 13.20 17.26
C GLY A 306 -24.83 12.97 15.91
N GLU A 307 -23.65 12.33 15.89
CA GLU A 307 -22.93 12.01 14.68
C GLU A 307 -23.54 10.84 13.90
N SER A 308 -23.58 10.94 12.59
CA SER A 308 -24.13 9.90 11.73
C SER A 308 -23.30 8.60 11.78
N ARG A 309 -23.99 7.45 11.85
CA ARG A 309 -23.40 6.11 11.76
C ARG A 309 -23.55 5.51 10.38
N TYR A 310 -22.56 4.69 9.98
CA TYR A 310 -22.52 4.02 8.68
C TYR A 310 -22.07 2.56 8.80
N LEU A 311 -22.57 1.72 7.90
CA LEU A 311 -21.94 0.45 7.55
C LEU A 311 -21.01 0.71 6.38
N THR A 312 -19.78 0.22 6.43
CA THR A 312 -18.80 0.44 5.37
C THR A 312 -18.52 -0.83 4.60
N ALA A 313 -18.38 -0.72 3.29
CA ALA A 313 -18.03 -1.81 2.40
C ALA A 313 -16.99 -1.36 1.37
N LEU A 314 -15.94 -2.17 1.18
CA LEU A 314 -14.95 -1.92 0.14
C LEU A 314 -15.56 -2.19 -1.24
N ALA A 315 -15.53 -1.19 -2.11
CA ALA A 315 -15.73 -1.34 -3.55
C ALA A 315 -14.36 -1.72 -4.14
N TYR A 316 -14.08 -3.02 -4.20
CA TYR A 316 -12.72 -3.55 -4.29
C TYR A 316 -12.69 -4.83 -5.11
N TYR A 317 -11.87 -4.92 -6.13
CA TYR A 317 -11.71 -6.06 -7.03
C TYR A 317 -13.03 -6.59 -7.60
N TRP A 318 -13.66 -7.53 -6.90
CA TRP A 318 -14.88 -8.22 -7.31
C TRP A 318 -16.16 -7.44 -7.01
N THR A 319 -16.05 -6.32 -6.33
CA THR A 319 -17.16 -5.43 -5.94
C THR A 319 -16.87 -3.97 -6.29
N GLU A 320 -15.98 -3.73 -7.26
CA GLU A 320 -15.53 -2.40 -7.64
C GLU A 320 -16.55 -1.62 -8.43
N GLN A 321 -17.32 -2.31 -9.30
CA GLN A 321 -18.39 -1.69 -10.08
C GLN A 321 -19.52 -1.20 -9.18
N SER A 322 -20.19 -0.11 -9.56
CA SER A 322 -21.41 0.35 -8.87
C SER A 322 -22.54 -0.67 -9.06
N PRO A 323 -23.35 -0.95 -8.03
CA PRO A 323 -24.48 -1.88 -8.15
C PRO A 323 -25.55 -1.36 -9.11
N SER A 324 -26.38 -2.29 -9.62
CA SER A 324 -27.47 -1.99 -10.55
C SER A 324 -28.69 -1.33 -9.88
N PHE A 325 -28.69 -1.19 -8.57
CA PHE A 325 -29.77 -0.65 -7.75
C PHE A 325 -29.24 0.40 -6.75
N PRO A 326 -30.10 1.28 -6.23
CA PRO A 326 -29.71 2.23 -5.19
C PRO A 326 -29.30 1.54 -3.90
N ILE A 327 -28.21 1.99 -3.28
CA ILE A 327 -27.81 1.50 -1.96
C ILE A 327 -28.46 2.33 -0.84
N HIS A 328 -28.55 1.71 0.32
CA HIS A 328 -29.09 2.38 1.52
C HIS A 328 -28.18 3.58 1.88
N PRO A 329 -28.72 4.78 2.21
CA PRO A 329 -27.93 5.99 2.44
C PRO A 329 -26.86 5.84 3.54
N ARG A 330 -27.05 4.92 4.49
CA ARG A 330 -26.06 4.60 5.55
C ARG A 330 -25.09 3.47 5.19
N VAL A 331 -25.11 2.97 3.97
CA VAL A 331 -24.04 2.15 3.43
C VAL A 331 -23.03 3.10 2.78
N MET A 332 -21.82 3.14 3.28
CA MET A 332 -20.73 3.96 2.75
C MET A 332 -19.79 3.08 1.93
N PRO A 333 -19.83 3.15 0.59
CA PRO A 333 -18.88 2.48 -0.27
C PRO A 333 -17.51 3.12 -0.16
N VAL A 334 -16.47 2.29 -0.20
CA VAL A 334 -15.06 2.73 -0.15
C VAL A 334 -14.41 2.36 -1.47
N LEU A 335 -14.26 3.35 -2.36
CA LEU A 335 -13.71 3.15 -3.70
C LEU A 335 -12.21 2.93 -3.63
N THR A 336 -11.76 1.76 -4.06
CA THR A 336 -10.34 1.42 -4.03
C THR A 336 -9.73 1.52 -5.42
N ALA A 337 -8.66 2.29 -5.58
CA ALA A 337 -7.94 2.44 -6.84
C ALA A 337 -6.50 2.91 -6.62
N ASP A 338 -5.62 2.65 -7.60
CA ASP A 338 -4.27 3.23 -7.68
C ASP A 338 -4.28 4.40 -8.68
N ARG A 339 -4.61 5.60 -8.19
CA ARG A 339 -4.73 6.81 -9.03
C ARG A 339 -3.40 7.42 -9.43
N ALA A 340 -2.29 6.86 -8.99
CA ALA A 340 -1.00 7.16 -9.59
C ALA A 340 -0.95 6.79 -11.10
N GLN A 341 -1.84 5.89 -11.55
CA GLN A 341 -1.95 5.50 -12.95
C GLN A 341 -2.85 6.43 -13.79
N TRP A 342 -3.32 7.55 -13.24
CA TRP A 342 -4.09 8.54 -14.02
C TRP A 342 -3.26 9.23 -15.11
N HIS A 343 -1.96 8.98 -15.18
CA HIS A 343 -1.15 9.37 -16.35
C HIS A 343 -1.64 8.69 -17.63
N ASP A 344 -2.25 7.50 -17.55
CA ASP A 344 -2.95 6.88 -18.68
C ASP A 344 -4.35 7.49 -18.86
N PRO A 345 -4.66 8.10 -20.03
CA PRO A 345 -5.93 8.76 -20.24
C PRO A 345 -7.14 7.81 -20.25
N ALA A 346 -6.98 6.58 -20.73
CA ALA A 346 -8.07 5.61 -20.81
C ALA A 346 -8.44 5.11 -19.41
N TYR A 347 -7.44 4.71 -18.62
CA TYR A 347 -7.63 4.32 -17.23
C TYR A 347 -8.27 5.46 -16.41
N ARG A 348 -7.79 6.69 -16.57
CA ARG A 348 -8.35 7.87 -15.90
C ARG A 348 -9.82 8.09 -16.24
N ALA A 349 -10.17 8.02 -17.53
CA ALA A 349 -11.55 8.22 -17.97
C ALA A 349 -12.49 7.14 -17.40
N GLU A 350 -12.05 5.89 -17.36
CA GLU A 350 -12.82 4.78 -16.77
C GLU A 350 -13.01 4.96 -15.25
N ASP A 351 -11.95 5.30 -14.50
CA ASP A 351 -12.04 5.53 -13.06
C ASP A 351 -12.91 6.73 -12.72
N GLN A 352 -12.82 7.83 -13.49
CA GLN A 352 -13.71 8.97 -13.35
C GLN A 352 -15.18 8.60 -13.62
N ALA A 353 -15.45 7.77 -14.62
CA ALA A 353 -16.79 7.29 -14.88
C ALA A 353 -17.32 6.40 -13.76
N LEU A 354 -16.45 5.58 -13.18
CA LEU A 354 -16.78 4.72 -12.03
C LEU A 354 -17.12 5.58 -10.79
N ILE A 355 -16.32 6.59 -10.47
CA ILE A 355 -16.58 7.52 -9.35
C ILE A 355 -17.96 8.19 -9.51
N ARG A 356 -18.31 8.66 -10.72
CA ARG A 356 -19.62 9.26 -10.99
C ARG A 356 -20.78 8.29 -10.77
N ARG A 357 -20.65 7.04 -11.25
CA ARG A 357 -21.68 6.00 -11.01
C ARG A 357 -21.89 5.74 -9.53
N TRP A 358 -20.80 5.72 -8.73
CA TRP A 358 -20.93 5.59 -7.29
C TRP A 358 -21.52 6.83 -6.62
N ALA A 359 -21.26 8.03 -7.14
CA ALA A 359 -21.90 9.26 -6.66
C ALA A 359 -23.43 9.22 -6.83
N ASP A 360 -23.90 8.57 -7.90
CA ASP A 360 -25.33 8.40 -8.21
C ASP A 360 -25.96 7.17 -7.51
N SER A 361 -25.20 6.41 -6.71
CA SER A 361 -25.65 5.15 -6.10
C SER A 361 -26.68 5.29 -4.98
N GLY A 362 -26.92 6.50 -4.46
CA GLY A 362 -27.81 6.76 -3.31
C GLY A 362 -27.09 6.80 -1.95
N ALA A 363 -25.81 6.51 -1.88
CA ALA A 363 -25.01 6.67 -0.67
C ALA A 363 -25.00 8.13 -0.19
N GLU A 364 -25.26 8.37 1.09
CA GLU A 364 -25.14 9.72 1.68
C GLU A 364 -23.67 10.17 1.75
N ARG A 365 -22.73 9.22 1.83
CA ARG A 365 -21.30 9.46 1.97
C ARG A 365 -20.50 8.40 1.22
N ILE A 366 -19.47 8.86 0.51
CA ILE A 366 -18.56 8.00 -0.24
C ILE A 366 -17.14 8.18 0.30
N ALA A 367 -16.44 7.07 0.46
CA ALA A 367 -15.05 7.04 0.84
C ALA A 367 -14.16 6.60 -0.32
N THR A 368 -12.87 6.91 -0.23
CA THR A 368 -11.84 6.33 -1.09
C THR A 368 -10.75 5.67 -0.27
N TRP A 369 -10.19 4.58 -0.82
CA TRP A 369 -8.94 3.96 -0.41
C TRP A 369 -7.98 4.00 -1.59
N ASP A 370 -6.98 4.87 -1.49
CA ASP A 370 -6.00 5.04 -2.54
C ASP A 370 -4.66 4.39 -2.18
N TYR A 371 -3.81 4.14 -3.16
CA TYR A 371 -2.50 3.53 -3.00
C TYR A 371 -1.40 4.51 -3.45
N TYR A 372 -1.20 5.55 -2.65
CA TYR A 372 -0.14 6.52 -2.89
C TYR A 372 1.25 5.95 -2.61
N PHE A 373 1.29 4.91 -1.80
CA PHE A 373 2.41 4.00 -1.66
C PHE A 373 1.91 2.60 -1.57
N GLY A 374 2.34 1.79 -2.47
CA GLY A 374 2.34 0.36 -2.25
C GLY A 374 3.68 -0.06 -1.67
N ALA A 375 3.74 -1.14 -0.95
CA ALA A 375 4.92 -1.94 -0.86
C ALA A 375 5.15 -2.56 -2.25
N PRO A 376 6.34 -2.69 -2.75
CA PRO A 376 7.65 -2.31 -2.24
C PRO A 376 8.36 -1.27 -3.13
N TYR A 377 7.86 -0.07 -3.22
CA TYR A 377 8.53 0.95 -4.03
C TYR A 377 9.83 1.41 -3.36
N ILE A 378 10.95 0.90 -3.83
CA ILE A 378 12.29 1.37 -3.47
C ILE A 378 12.83 2.25 -4.62
N TYR A 379 11.99 3.14 -5.13
CA TYR A 379 12.36 4.10 -6.17
C TYR A 379 11.51 5.38 -6.08
N PRO A 380 11.96 6.51 -6.64
CA PRO A 380 11.21 7.76 -6.57
C PRO A 380 9.89 7.66 -7.32
N ARG A 381 8.78 8.00 -6.62
CA ARG A 381 7.42 7.99 -7.20
C ARG A 381 6.59 9.14 -6.64
N GLN A 382 6.54 10.25 -7.35
CA GLN A 382 5.91 11.48 -6.85
C GLN A 382 4.47 11.68 -7.33
N PHE A 383 4.14 11.56 -8.61
CA PHE A 383 2.84 11.74 -9.28
C PHE A 383 1.94 12.88 -8.73
N SER A 384 2.53 14.01 -8.39
CA SER A 384 1.86 15.14 -7.74
C SER A 384 0.71 15.74 -8.55
N GLU A 385 0.83 15.76 -9.88
CA GLU A 385 -0.23 16.24 -10.78
C GLU A 385 -1.48 15.35 -10.67
N TRP A 386 -1.31 14.03 -10.65
CA TRP A 386 -2.43 13.09 -10.58
C TRP A 386 -3.08 13.07 -9.21
N ILE A 387 -2.31 13.33 -8.14
CA ILE A 387 -2.87 13.59 -6.81
C ILE A 387 -3.80 14.79 -6.86
N ALA A 388 -3.34 15.92 -7.39
CA ALA A 388 -4.13 17.14 -7.45
C ALA A 388 -5.42 16.94 -8.24
N GLN A 389 -5.33 16.37 -9.44
CA GLN A 389 -6.49 16.12 -10.30
C GLN A 389 -7.48 15.14 -9.65
N SER A 390 -7.01 14.04 -9.08
CA SER A 390 -7.88 13.03 -8.49
C SER A 390 -8.57 13.50 -7.21
N VAL A 391 -7.87 14.22 -6.33
CA VAL A 391 -8.45 14.76 -5.10
C VAL A 391 -9.53 15.78 -5.42
N SER A 392 -9.28 16.73 -6.34
CA SER A 392 -10.30 17.73 -6.75
C SER A 392 -11.49 17.05 -7.40
N PHE A 393 -11.27 16.13 -8.36
CA PHE A 393 -12.34 15.41 -9.03
C PHE A 393 -13.22 14.61 -8.07
N MET A 394 -12.61 13.91 -7.11
CA MET A 394 -13.33 13.15 -6.08
C MET A 394 -14.17 14.05 -5.19
N ALA A 395 -13.65 15.20 -4.76
CA ALA A 395 -14.40 16.18 -3.97
C ALA A 395 -15.62 16.71 -4.73
N GLU A 396 -15.44 17.07 -6.01
CA GLU A 396 -16.52 17.52 -6.90
C GLU A 396 -17.64 16.47 -7.09
N ASN A 397 -17.30 15.20 -6.93
CA ASN A 397 -18.24 14.08 -7.05
C ASN A 397 -18.67 13.48 -5.70
N GLY A 398 -18.58 14.25 -4.60
CA GLY A 398 -19.15 13.90 -3.31
C GLY A 398 -18.32 12.94 -2.45
N VAL A 399 -17.11 12.59 -2.86
CA VAL A 399 -16.18 11.80 -2.01
C VAL A 399 -15.66 12.73 -0.91
N SER A 400 -15.95 12.39 0.34
CA SER A 400 -15.61 13.23 1.52
C SER A 400 -14.82 12.49 2.60
N VAL A 401 -14.46 11.23 2.36
CA VAL A 401 -13.67 10.39 3.26
C VAL A 401 -12.50 9.85 2.49
N PHE A 402 -11.30 10.20 2.91
CA PHE A 402 -10.06 9.82 2.22
C PHE A 402 -9.18 8.97 3.11
N PHE A 403 -8.76 7.84 2.58
CA PHE A 403 -7.72 6.99 3.14
C PHE A 403 -6.72 6.63 2.05
N SER A 404 -5.44 6.65 2.37
CA SER A 404 -4.40 6.12 1.50
C SER A 404 -3.42 5.27 2.28
N GLN A 405 -2.97 4.17 1.67
CA GLN A 405 -1.74 3.54 2.11
C GLN A 405 -0.59 4.47 1.72
N LEU A 406 0.10 4.97 2.72
CA LEU A 406 1.16 5.95 2.54
C LEU A 406 2.23 5.75 3.63
N PRO A 407 2.96 4.61 3.62
CA PRO A 407 4.17 4.48 4.42
C PRO A 407 5.24 5.35 3.78
N SER A 408 5.36 6.59 4.23
CA SER A 408 6.24 7.56 3.59
C SER A 408 7.70 7.15 3.64
N SER A 409 8.34 7.14 2.48
CA SER A 409 9.78 7.24 2.34
C SER A 409 10.11 8.69 2.00
N TRP A 410 10.38 9.49 3.00
CA TRP A 410 10.52 10.94 2.84
C TRP A 410 11.45 11.34 1.69
N GLY A 411 12.57 10.62 1.53
CA GLY A 411 13.53 10.89 0.47
C GLY A 411 13.09 10.43 -0.94
N LEU A 412 12.16 9.47 -1.07
CA LEU A 412 11.70 8.99 -2.38
C LEU A 412 10.36 9.59 -2.81
N ASP A 413 9.60 10.18 -1.89
CA ASP A 413 8.22 10.57 -2.10
C ASP A 413 8.02 12.07 -2.35
N GLY A 414 9.03 12.87 -2.11
CA GLY A 414 9.00 14.31 -2.35
C GLY A 414 7.90 15.02 -1.55
N CYS A 415 7.12 15.86 -2.23
CA CYS A 415 6.06 16.64 -1.60
C CYS A 415 4.73 15.87 -1.40
N LYS A 416 4.65 14.64 -1.84
CA LYS A 416 3.40 13.87 -1.98
C LYS A 416 2.50 13.89 -0.75
N ALA A 417 3.06 13.57 0.43
CA ALA A 417 2.27 13.52 1.67
C ALA A 417 1.74 14.91 2.08
N TRP A 418 2.59 15.92 2.04
CA TRP A 418 2.22 17.28 2.40
C TRP A 418 1.21 17.89 1.41
N LEU A 419 1.47 17.75 0.11
CA LEU A 419 0.56 18.21 -0.94
C LEU A 419 -0.82 17.60 -0.79
N THR A 420 -0.89 16.29 -0.60
CA THR A 420 -2.16 15.59 -0.39
C THR A 420 -2.90 16.13 0.84
N ALA A 421 -2.22 16.31 1.96
CA ALA A 421 -2.84 16.84 3.18
C ALA A 421 -3.43 18.26 2.96
N GLN A 422 -2.73 19.14 2.23
CA GLN A 422 -3.21 20.46 1.89
C GLN A 422 -4.47 20.41 0.99
N LEU A 423 -4.46 19.54 -0.02
CA LEU A 423 -5.59 19.40 -0.95
C LEU A 423 -6.80 18.69 -0.32
N LEU A 424 -6.59 17.77 0.62
CA LEU A 424 -7.69 17.17 1.38
C LEU A 424 -8.38 18.18 2.30
N TRP A 425 -7.65 19.17 2.79
CA TRP A 425 -8.22 20.27 3.54
C TRP A 425 -9.02 21.20 2.62
N ASN A 426 -8.40 21.64 1.54
CA ASN A 426 -9.03 22.49 0.53
C ASN A 426 -8.59 22.12 -0.89
N PRO A 427 -9.40 21.35 -1.64
CA PRO A 427 -9.08 20.89 -2.99
C PRO A 427 -9.08 22.00 -4.06
N GLU A 428 -9.57 23.20 -3.74
CA GLU A 428 -9.55 24.35 -4.65
C GLU A 428 -8.20 25.10 -4.68
N GLN A 429 -7.24 24.67 -3.84
CA GLN A 429 -5.91 25.24 -3.85
C GLN A 429 -5.17 24.92 -5.16
N ASP A 430 -4.40 25.88 -5.64
CA ASP A 430 -3.53 25.70 -6.80
C ASP A 430 -2.36 24.77 -6.44
N ALA A 431 -2.39 23.54 -6.93
CA ALA A 431 -1.37 22.56 -6.67
C ALA A 431 0.01 22.98 -7.20
N ALA A 432 0.09 23.71 -8.32
CA ALA A 432 1.37 24.18 -8.85
C ALA A 432 2.01 25.21 -7.91
N VAL A 433 1.20 26.08 -7.29
CA VAL A 433 1.68 27.01 -6.25
C VAL A 433 2.16 26.27 -5.00
N LEU A 434 1.44 25.23 -4.57
CA LEU A 434 1.85 24.42 -3.42
C LEU A 434 3.16 23.66 -3.70
N ILE A 435 3.29 23.08 -4.86
CA ILE A 435 4.51 22.36 -5.27
C ILE A 435 5.71 23.33 -5.33
N GLU A 436 5.53 24.51 -5.92
CA GLU A 436 6.56 25.53 -5.94
C GLU A 436 6.93 26.00 -4.53
N GLU A 437 5.93 26.23 -3.66
CA GLU A 437 6.14 26.57 -2.25
C GLU A 437 6.99 25.53 -1.54
N TYR A 438 6.68 24.23 -1.75
CA TYR A 438 7.43 23.14 -1.16
C TYR A 438 8.89 23.16 -1.55
N TYR A 439 9.18 23.16 -2.86
CA TYR A 439 10.57 23.08 -3.31
C TYR A 439 11.36 24.34 -2.94
N ALA A 440 10.80 25.52 -3.19
CA ALA A 440 11.49 26.78 -2.95
C ALA A 440 11.83 27.01 -1.47
N ASN A 441 10.89 26.72 -0.58
CA ASN A 441 11.11 26.97 0.85
C ASN A 441 11.92 25.84 1.51
N PHE A 442 11.59 24.58 1.19
CA PHE A 442 12.17 23.45 1.89
C PHE A 442 13.61 23.15 1.47
N PHE A 443 13.92 23.27 0.19
CA PHE A 443 15.26 23.00 -0.35
C PHE A 443 16.06 24.28 -0.70
N GLY A 444 15.42 25.44 -0.79
CA GLY A 444 16.10 26.70 -1.05
C GLY A 444 16.91 26.71 -2.34
N ALA A 445 18.24 26.89 -2.26
CA ALA A 445 19.11 26.88 -3.43
C ALA A 445 19.11 25.51 -4.17
N ALA A 446 18.87 24.41 -3.47
CA ALA A 446 18.76 23.07 -4.07
C ALA A 446 17.37 22.77 -4.66
N ALA A 447 16.42 23.70 -4.66
CA ALA A 447 15.05 23.50 -5.12
C ALA A 447 14.97 22.95 -6.55
N GLN A 448 15.68 23.58 -7.48
CA GLN A 448 15.66 23.21 -8.90
C GLN A 448 16.22 21.79 -9.17
N PRO A 449 17.42 21.43 -8.72
CA PRO A 449 17.93 20.08 -8.98
C PRO A 449 17.13 18.99 -8.24
N ILE A 450 16.61 19.22 -7.03
CA ILE A 450 15.76 18.24 -6.35
C ILE A 450 14.41 18.07 -7.06
N ARG A 451 13.82 19.14 -7.55
CA ARG A 451 12.62 19.06 -8.38
C ARG A 451 12.90 18.30 -9.68
N ALA A 452 14.02 18.59 -10.34
CA ALA A 452 14.42 17.89 -11.56
C ALA A 452 14.62 16.39 -11.33
N PHE A 453 15.19 16.00 -10.18
CA PHE A 453 15.30 14.60 -9.77
C PHE A 453 13.95 13.89 -9.76
N TYR A 454 12.96 14.39 -9.03
CA TYR A 454 11.63 13.75 -8.95
C TYR A 454 10.88 13.78 -10.28
N GLU A 455 10.90 14.89 -10.99
CA GLU A 455 10.23 15.01 -12.29
C GLU A 455 10.86 14.12 -13.37
N ALA A 456 12.18 13.93 -13.34
CA ALA A 456 12.86 13.03 -14.27
C ALA A 456 12.50 11.57 -13.99
N ALA A 457 12.48 11.16 -12.72
CA ALA A 457 12.08 9.81 -12.32
C ALA A 457 10.63 9.52 -12.71
N GLU A 458 9.71 10.44 -12.43
CA GLU A 458 8.30 10.32 -12.77
C GLU A 458 8.07 10.23 -14.27
N ARG A 459 8.68 11.13 -15.03
CA ARG A 459 8.58 11.17 -16.49
C ARG A 459 9.11 9.90 -17.12
N HIS A 460 10.29 9.43 -16.67
CA HIS A 460 10.90 8.20 -17.17
C HIS A 460 10.00 6.99 -16.91
N ARG A 461 9.46 6.88 -15.68
CA ARG A 461 8.53 5.83 -15.32
C ARG A 461 7.26 5.85 -16.17
N ASN A 462 6.59 7.00 -16.28
CA ASN A 462 5.33 7.13 -16.99
C ASN A 462 5.47 6.84 -18.50
N LEU A 463 6.63 7.09 -19.10
CA LEU A 463 6.90 6.77 -20.51
C LEU A 463 7.15 5.27 -20.75
N ASN A 464 7.60 4.55 -19.74
CA ASN A 464 8.03 3.15 -19.86
C ASN A 464 7.14 2.17 -19.08
N GLU A 465 6.18 2.66 -18.30
CA GLU A 465 5.24 1.82 -17.59
C GLU A 465 4.34 1.09 -18.60
N GLY A 466 4.17 -0.21 -18.41
CA GLY A 466 3.27 -1.03 -19.20
C GLY A 466 1.79 -0.66 -19.01
N THR A 467 0.89 -1.51 -19.49
CA THR A 467 -0.56 -1.27 -19.44
C THR A 467 -1.02 -1.02 -18.00
N PRO A 468 -1.81 0.04 -17.76
CA PRO A 468 -2.36 0.31 -16.42
C PRO A 468 -3.25 -0.82 -15.95
N GLU A 469 -3.15 -1.10 -14.67
CA GLU A 469 -3.97 -2.08 -13.97
C GLU A 469 -4.64 -1.44 -12.77
N TRP A 470 -5.61 -2.15 -12.20
CA TRP A 470 -6.31 -1.68 -11.01
C TRP A 470 -5.36 -1.28 -9.87
N ILE A 471 -4.34 -2.11 -9.59
CA ILE A 471 -3.26 -1.82 -8.63
C ILE A 471 -1.93 -2.36 -9.13
N LYS A 472 -0.91 -1.52 -9.20
CA LYS A 472 0.46 -1.86 -9.63
C LYS A 472 1.48 -1.67 -8.51
N PHE A 473 1.27 -2.20 -7.32
CA PHE A 473 2.18 -1.89 -6.22
C PHE A 473 2.79 -3.08 -5.50
N TYR A 474 2.19 -4.26 -5.55
CA TYR A 474 2.76 -5.42 -4.88
C TYR A 474 3.78 -6.13 -5.76
N GLU A 475 4.99 -6.37 -5.19
CA GLU A 475 6.05 -7.12 -5.86
C GLU A 475 6.37 -6.52 -7.23
N ASP A 476 6.41 -5.17 -7.31
CA ASP A 476 6.63 -4.43 -8.53
C ASP A 476 8.11 -4.41 -8.90
N GLU A 477 8.64 -5.61 -9.14
CA GLU A 477 10.03 -5.81 -9.58
C GLU A 477 10.25 -5.21 -10.96
N PHE A 478 9.22 -5.18 -11.80
CA PHE A 478 9.29 -4.56 -13.12
C PHE A 478 9.59 -3.07 -13.02
N SER A 479 9.00 -2.35 -12.08
CA SER A 479 9.28 -0.92 -11.93
C SER A 479 10.72 -0.62 -11.57
N ILE A 480 11.44 -1.52 -10.87
CA ILE A 480 12.88 -1.34 -10.65
C ILE A 480 13.69 -1.60 -11.93
N GLU A 481 13.23 -2.45 -12.82
CA GLU A 481 13.84 -2.69 -14.13
C GLU A 481 13.82 -1.45 -15.03
N LEU A 482 12.85 -0.54 -14.81
CA LEU A 482 12.81 0.75 -15.51
C LEU A 482 13.99 1.67 -15.12
N PHE A 483 14.57 1.48 -13.95
CA PHE A 483 15.69 2.29 -13.46
C PHE A 483 17.03 1.69 -13.90
N ASP A 484 17.32 1.80 -15.21
CA ASP A 484 18.58 1.39 -15.78
C ASP A 484 19.74 2.32 -15.40
N THR A 485 20.94 1.97 -15.85
CA THR A 485 22.15 2.73 -15.52
C THR A 485 22.10 4.18 -16.00
N GLU A 486 21.46 4.46 -17.14
CA GLU A 486 21.42 5.81 -17.72
C GLU A 486 20.53 6.73 -16.87
N ILE A 487 19.29 6.31 -16.56
CA ILE A 487 18.41 7.13 -15.72
C ILE A 487 18.96 7.27 -14.30
N LEU A 488 19.55 6.23 -13.72
CA LEU A 488 20.16 6.30 -12.39
C LEU A 488 21.28 7.34 -12.33
N GLN A 489 22.13 7.44 -13.36
CA GLN A 489 23.17 8.46 -13.45
C GLN A 489 22.61 9.87 -13.55
N VAL A 490 21.55 10.08 -14.34
CA VAL A 490 20.88 11.39 -14.47
C VAL A 490 20.29 11.82 -13.13
N LEU A 491 19.64 10.90 -12.43
CA LEU A 491 19.05 11.18 -11.12
C LEU A 491 20.11 11.47 -10.06
N ARG A 492 21.19 10.71 -10.05
CA ARG A 492 22.32 10.92 -9.13
C ARG A 492 22.99 12.28 -9.37
N ALA A 493 23.22 12.66 -10.62
CA ALA A 493 23.78 13.96 -10.97
C ALA A 493 22.94 15.13 -10.44
N SER A 494 21.60 15.00 -10.49
CA SER A 494 20.70 16.02 -9.93
C SER A 494 20.87 16.17 -8.41
N ILE A 495 21.00 15.04 -7.69
CA ILE A 495 21.23 15.06 -6.24
C ILE A 495 22.60 15.67 -5.89
N GLU A 496 23.67 15.31 -6.61
CA GLU A 496 25.00 15.86 -6.34
C GLU A 496 25.04 17.38 -6.61
N SER A 497 24.41 17.84 -7.70
CA SER A 497 24.25 19.28 -7.95
C SER A 497 23.48 19.97 -6.80
N ALA A 498 22.45 19.32 -6.26
CA ALA A 498 21.71 19.86 -5.11
C ALA A 498 22.60 20.00 -3.87
N LYS A 499 23.42 18.98 -3.55
CA LYS A 499 24.37 19.02 -2.42
C LYS A 499 25.35 20.17 -2.52
N GLU A 500 25.92 20.38 -3.72
CA GLU A 500 26.87 21.47 -3.97
C GLU A 500 26.25 22.84 -3.68
N LEU A 501 25.00 23.06 -4.14
CA LEU A 501 24.31 24.34 -3.96
C LEU A 501 23.97 24.67 -2.49
N VAL A 502 23.84 23.67 -1.65
CA VAL A 502 23.51 23.86 -0.23
C VAL A 502 24.63 23.44 0.72
N ALA A 503 25.86 23.24 0.23
CA ALA A 503 27.00 22.78 1.03
C ALA A 503 27.28 23.62 2.29
N ASN A 504 26.88 24.89 2.27
CA ASN A 504 27.05 25.83 3.41
C ASN A 504 25.76 26.04 4.22
N ASP A 505 24.68 25.34 3.89
CA ASP A 505 23.41 25.35 4.62
C ASP A 505 23.17 23.97 5.24
N ALA A 506 23.63 23.78 6.46
CA ALA A 506 23.59 22.48 7.14
C ALA A 506 22.20 21.85 7.19
N ARG A 507 21.14 22.68 7.34
CA ARG A 507 19.78 22.17 7.42
C ARG A 507 19.27 21.67 6.06
N ARG A 508 19.51 22.42 5.00
CA ARG A 508 19.12 22.03 3.64
C ARG A 508 19.98 20.90 3.11
N LEU A 509 21.28 20.91 3.44
CA LEU A 509 22.15 19.78 3.13
C LEU A 509 21.63 18.48 3.76
N ALA A 510 21.26 18.48 5.03
CA ALA A 510 20.70 17.29 5.70
C ALA A 510 19.43 16.78 5.02
N ARG A 511 18.58 17.66 4.50
CA ARG A 511 17.39 17.27 3.71
C ARG A 511 17.77 16.62 2.38
N VAL A 512 18.75 17.17 1.68
CA VAL A 512 19.27 16.60 0.43
C VAL A 512 19.97 15.25 0.69
N GLU A 513 20.65 15.10 1.81
CA GLU A 513 21.28 13.83 2.22
C GLU A 513 20.22 12.74 2.47
N ILE A 514 19.08 13.06 3.08
CA ILE A 514 17.97 12.13 3.23
C ILE A 514 17.46 11.63 1.87
N VAL A 515 17.34 12.53 0.87
CA VAL A 515 17.00 12.14 -0.49
C VAL A 515 18.08 11.24 -1.11
N SER A 516 19.35 11.63 -0.95
CA SER A 516 20.49 10.89 -1.47
C SER A 516 20.62 9.49 -0.88
N ASP A 517 20.45 9.36 0.44
CA ASP A 517 20.52 8.08 1.14
C ASP A 517 19.39 7.14 0.72
N ALA A 518 18.15 7.66 0.63
CA ALA A 518 17.02 6.89 0.16
C ALA A 518 17.19 6.44 -1.30
N PHE A 519 17.72 7.30 -2.17
CA PHE A 519 18.00 6.97 -3.57
C PHE A 519 19.15 5.96 -3.70
N SER A 520 20.14 5.97 -2.81
CA SER A 520 21.20 4.96 -2.80
C SER A 520 20.66 3.54 -2.61
N LEU A 521 19.54 3.37 -1.87
CA LEU A 521 18.84 2.07 -1.81
C LEU A 521 18.23 1.68 -3.16
N THR A 522 17.68 2.65 -3.92
CA THR A 522 17.19 2.40 -5.28
C THR A 522 18.31 1.90 -6.19
N GLU A 523 19.45 2.58 -6.20
CA GLU A 523 20.62 2.22 -7.01
C GLU A 523 21.15 0.83 -6.66
N ALA A 524 21.31 0.56 -5.36
CA ALA A 524 21.82 -0.73 -4.90
C ALA A 524 20.84 -1.87 -5.22
N TYR A 525 19.53 -1.64 -5.07
CA TYR A 525 18.52 -2.63 -5.41
C TYR A 525 18.45 -2.89 -6.92
N ALA A 526 18.48 -1.84 -7.75
CA ALA A 526 18.51 -1.97 -9.21
C ALA A 526 19.75 -2.77 -9.68
N ALA A 527 20.93 -2.51 -9.10
CA ALA A 527 22.14 -3.25 -9.42
C ALA A 527 22.05 -4.73 -9.02
N GLN A 528 21.55 -5.01 -7.82
CA GLN A 528 21.32 -6.39 -7.36
C GLN A 528 20.33 -7.11 -8.27
N HIS A 529 19.19 -6.48 -8.57
CA HIS A 529 18.13 -7.06 -9.40
C HIS A 529 18.64 -7.35 -10.82
N ALA A 530 19.27 -6.38 -11.48
CA ALA A 530 19.79 -6.54 -12.83
C ALA A 530 20.89 -7.62 -12.93
N SER A 531 21.76 -7.71 -11.91
CA SER A 531 22.79 -8.76 -11.88
C SER A 531 22.17 -10.15 -11.66
N GLY A 532 21.16 -10.26 -10.77
CA GLY A 532 20.44 -11.50 -10.50
C GLY A 532 19.65 -12.00 -11.71
N THR A 533 18.96 -11.13 -12.41
CA THR A 533 18.19 -11.49 -13.61
C THR A 533 19.10 -12.02 -14.73
N ARG A 534 20.24 -11.38 -14.99
CA ARG A 534 21.23 -11.87 -15.98
C ARG A 534 21.83 -13.22 -15.58
N LEU A 535 22.15 -13.38 -14.31
CA LEU A 535 22.70 -14.61 -13.76
C LEU A 535 21.72 -15.78 -13.91
N VAL A 536 20.45 -15.58 -13.59
CA VAL A 536 19.40 -16.60 -13.74
C VAL A 536 19.19 -16.95 -15.21
N ALA A 537 19.16 -15.97 -16.10
CA ALA A 537 18.98 -16.19 -17.53
C ALA A 537 20.10 -17.09 -18.09
N ASN A 538 21.37 -16.78 -17.77
CA ASN A 538 22.50 -17.62 -18.19
C ASN A 538 22.43 -19.02 -17.57
N ALA A 539 22.09 -19.13 -16.28
CA ALA A 539 21.97 -20.44 -15.63
C ALA A 539 20.85 -21.32 -16.23
N LEU A 540 19.73 -20.73 -16.64
CA LEU A 540 18.66 -21.45 -17.37
C LEU A 540 19.16 -21.98 -18.72
N ASP A 541 19.94 -21.18 -19.43
CA ASP A 541 20.49 -21.56 -20.72
C ASP A 541 21.57 -22.65 -20.61
N VAL A 542 22.32 -22.69 -19.51
CA VAL A 542 23.33 -23.73 -19.24
C VAL A 542 22.69 -25.12 -19.12
N PHE A 543 21.51 -25.26 -18.54
CA PHE A 543 20.83 -26.56 -18.45
C PHE A 543 20.37 -27.14 -19.79
N ILE A 544 20.43 -26.38 -20.86
CA ILE A 544 20.10 -26.80 -22.22
C ILE A 544 21.31 -26.67 -23.17
N ASP A 545 22.51 -26.60 -22.65
CA ASP A 545 23.78 -26.47 -23.40
C ASP A 545 23.85 -25.22 -24.31
N ALA A 546 23.07 -24.19 -24.00
CA ALA A 546 23.03 -22.93 -24.77
C ALA A 546 23.67 -21.75 -24.02
N GLY A 547 23.95 -21.90 -22.71
CA GLY A 547 24.49 -20.86 -21.86
C GLY A 547 26.02 -20.83 -21.79
N ASP A 548 26.56 -19.73 -21.25
CA ASP A 548 27.99 -19.60 -20.95
C ASP A 548 28.26 -20.07 -19.50
N ALA A 549 28.47 -21.36 -19.34
CA ALA A 549 28.77 -21.98 -18.06
C ALA A 549 30.07 -21.42 -17.44
N ALA A 550 31.07 -21.07 -18.26
CA ALA A 550 32.37 -20.55 -17.77
C ALA A 550 32.21 -19.13 -17.14
N ALA A 551 31.20 -18.37 -17.55
CA ALA A 551 30.93 -17.06 -17.00
C ALA A 551 30.17 -17.09 -15.66
N LEU A 552 29.49 -18.20 -15.33
CA LEU A 552 28.63 -18.30 -14.11
C LEU A 552 29.37 -17.96 -12.80
N PRO A 553 30.60 -18.44 -12.54
CA PRO A 553 31.31 -18.12 -11.29
C PRO A 553 31.49 -16.61 -11.09
N GLN A 554 31.91 -15.92 -12.14
CA GLN A 554 32.12 -14.47 -12.08
C GLN A 554 30.81 -13.69 -11.96
N GLN A 555 29.77 -14.12 -12.67
CA GLN A 555 28.44 -13.50 -12.58
C GLN A 555 27.83 -13.72 -11.17
N LEU A 556 28.00 -14.92 -10.60
CA LEU A 556 27.55 -15.20 -9.23
C LEU A 556 28.27 -14.32 -8.21
N LEU A 557 29.60 -14.22 -8.30
CA LEU A 557 30.37 -13.35 -7.41
C LEU A 557 29.91 -11.91 -7.52
N HIS A 558 29.69 -11.40 -8.73
CA HIS A 558 29.17 -10.04 -8.94
C HIS A 558 27.80 -9.86 -8.30
N TYR A 559 26.88 -10.79 -8.49
CA TYR A 559 25.57 -10.75 -7.83
C TYR A 559 25.68 -10.73 -6.29
N LEU A 560 26.54 -11.58 -5.72
CA LEU A 560 26.76 -11.65 -4.27
C LEU A 560 27.33 -10.34 -3.71
N GLN A 561 28.23 -9.70 -4.44
CA GLN A 561 28.74 -8.37 -4.08
C GLN A 561 27.64 -7.31 -4.08
N MET A 562 26.77 -7.29 -5.10
CA MET A 562 25.62 -6.37 -5.15
C MET A 562 24.61 -6.66 -4.03
N ARG A 563 24.33 -7.93 -3.75
CA ARG A 563 23.48 -8.34 -2.62
C ARG A 563 24.06 -7.89 -1.28
N ALA A 564 25.35 -8.09 -1.06
CA ALA A 564 26.04 -7.67 0.16
C ALA A 564 26.02 -6.14 0.32
N ALA A 565 26.24 -5.40 -0.75
CA ALA A 565 26.18 -3.93 -0.75
C ALA A 565 24.77 -3.41 -0.40
N PHE A 566 23.73 -3.98 -1.01
CA PHE A 566 22.35 -3.62 -0.70
C PHE A 566 21.96 -3.96 0.74
N THR A 567 22.39 -5.13 1.25
CA THR A 567 22.14 -5.55 2.64
C THR A 567 22.80 -4.60 3.63
N ALA A 568 24.11 -4.32 3.47
CA ALA A 568 24.84 -3.42 4.35
C ALA A 568 24.27 -1.99 4.34
N LEU A 569 23.88 -1.49 3.17
CA LEU A 569 23.24 -0.19 3.04
C LEU A 569 21.88 -0.17 3.73
N SER A 570 21.07 -1.23 3.56
CA SER A 570 19.78 -1.38 4.19
C SER A 570 19.89 -1.40 5.72
N GLU A 571 20.81 -2.17 6.27
CA GLU A 571 21.07 -2.23 7.71
C GLU A 571 21.48 -0.87 8.27
N ARG A 572 22.33 -0.13 7.56
CA ARG A 572 22.77 1.21 7.98
C ARG A 572 21.64 2.25 7.98
N LEU A 573 20.75 2.21 6.99
CA LEU A 573 19.75 3.27 6.79
C LEU A 573 18.44 2.99 7.51
N LEU A 574 18.00 1.74 7.58
CA LEU A 574 16.64 1.41 8.05
C LEU A 574 16.44 1.64 9.56
N ASP A 575 17.49 1.81 10.33
CA ASP A 575 17.40 2.19 11.75
C ASP A 575 17.25 3.72 11.96
N GLN A 576 17.43 4.50 10.91
CA GLN A 576 17.24 5.95 10.97
C GLN A 576 15.75 6.31 10.82
N PRO A 577 15.19 7.23 11.64
CA PRO A 577 13.76 7.55 11.62
C PRO A 577 13.23 7.95 10.24
N MET A 578 14.01 8.71 9.46
CA MET A 578 13.59 9.18 8.13
C MET A 578 13.51 8.07 7.07
N HIS A 579 14.19 6.94 7.29
CA HIS A 579 14.24 5.78 6.38
C HIS A 579 13.53 4.54 6.93
N ALA A 580 13.10 4.55 8.19
CA ALA A 580 12.56 3.37 8.87
C ALA A 580 11.37 2.71 8.13
N ARG A 581 10.61 3.49 7.36
CA ARG A 581 9.49 2.98 6.58
C ARG A 581 9.91 2.13 5.38
N LEU A 582 11.10 2.32 4.84
CA LEU A 582 11.66 1.48 3.78
C LEU A 582 11.90 0.03 4.24
N LYS A 583 11.96 -0.24 5.55
CA LYS A 583 12.09 -1.60 6.08
C LYS A 583 11.00 -2.54 5.59
N SER A 584 9.77 -2.05 5.43
CA SER A 584 8.67 -2.84 4.88
C SER A 584 8.86 -3.18 3.40
N PHE A 585 9.63 -2.38 2.67
CA PHE A 585 9.89 -2.55 1.23
C PHE A 585 11.06 -3.51 1.00
N VAL A 586 12.15 -3.31 1.72
CA VAL A 586 13.37 -4.12 1.62
C VAL A 586 13.10 -5.61 1.85
N LYS A 587 12.16 -5.96 2.73
CA LYS A 587 11.80 -7.37 2.97
C LYS A 587 11.24 -8.09 1.74
N TYR A 588 10.74 -7.37 0.73
CA TYR A 588 10.25 -7.95 -0.52
C TYR A 588 11.34 -8.11 -1.59
N ALA A 589 12.49 -7.48 -1.42
CA ALA A 589 13.67 -7.61 -2.30
C ALA A 589 14.40 -8.94 -2.04
N LYS A 590 13.72 -10.08 -2.21
CA LYS A 590 14.18 -11.42 -1.80
C LYS A 590 14.35 -12.36 -2.99
N LEU A 591 15.13 -11.97 -3.99
CA LEU A 591 15.60 -12.91 -4.99
C LEU A 591 16.75 -13.72 -4.40
N ASP A 592 16.64 -15.05 -4.39
CA ASP A 592 17.72 -15.94 -3.95
C ASP A 592 18.02 -17.04 -5.02
N PRO A 593 18.77 -16.68 -6.07
CA PRO A 593 19.09 -17.62 -7.15
C PRO A 593 20.28 -18.52 -6.84
N VAL A 594 20.94 -18.38 -5.67
CA VAL A 594 22.23 -19.02 -5.37
C VAL A 594 22.17 -20.53 -5.58
N ALA A 595 21.21 -21.20 -4.97
CA ALA A 595 21.08 -22.64 -5.06
C ALA A 595 20.89 -23.14 -6.50
N PHE A 596 20.11 -22.41 -7.29
CA PHE A 596 19.87 -22.72 -8.69
C PHE A 596 21.12 -22.55 -9.55
N VAL A 597 21.84 -21.44 -9.36
CA VAL A 597 23.04 -21.12 -10.12
C VAL A 597 24.19 -22.07 -9.80
N VAL A 598 24.43 -22.36 -8.52
CA VAL A 598 25.46 -23.34 -8.10
C VAL A 598 25.16 -24.72 -8.69
N THR A 599 23.88 -25.11 -8.78
CA THR A 599 23.46 -26.35 -9.40
C THR A 599 23.71 -26.32 -10.91
N ALA A 600 23.47 -25.22 -11.61
CA ALA A 600 23.80 -25.08 -13.03
C ALA A 600 25.32 -25.20 -13.29
N MET A 601 26.14 -24.60 -12.41
CA MET A 601 27.59 -24.78 -12.47
C MET A 601 28.04 -26.22 -12.27
N ALA A 602 27.49 -26.91 -11.28
CA ALA A 602 27.78 -28.31 -11.03
C ALA A 602 27.36 -29.20 -12.22
N HIS A 603 26.17 -28.95 -12.80
CA HIS A 603 25.67 -29.63 -14.00
C HIS A 603 26.64 -29.51 -15.18
N ALA A 604 27.20 -28.33 -15.37
CA ALA A 604 28.16 -28.04 -16.44
C ALA A 604 29.60 -28.45 -16.10
N GLY A 605 29.88 -29.06 -14.94
CA GLY A 605 31.23 -29.45 -14.50
C GLY A 605 32.15 -28.25 -14.24
N VAL A 606 31.60 -27.07 -13.97
CA VAL A 606 32.35 -25.85 -13.67
C VAL A 606 32.67 -25.80 -12.17
N THR A 607 33.98 -25.82 -11.86
CA THR A 607 34.45 -25.67 -10.48
C THR A 607 34.45 -24.22 -10.02
N MET A 608 33.96 -23.97 -8.84
CA MET A 608 33.97 -22.66 -8.19
C MET A 608 35.39 -22.30 -7.74
N PRO A 609 35.85 -21.05 -7.94
CA PRO A 609 37.08 -20.58 -7.32
C PRO A 609 36.86 -20.50 -5.79
N ALA A 610 37.41 -21.49 -5.06
CA ALA A 610 37.12 -21.70 -3.65
C ALA A 610 37.47 -20.49 -2.74
N ALA A 611 38.49 -19.65 -3.13
CA ALA A 611 38.97 -18.58 -2.28
C ALA A 611 38.03 -17.37 -2.15
N GLU A 612 37.27 -17.06 -3.19
CA GLU A 612 36.46 -15.83 -3.24
C GLU A 612 35.03 -16.03 -2.74
N LEU A 613 34.60 -17.29 -2.61
CA LEU A 613 33.22 -17.64 -2.24
C LEU A 613 33.08 -18.15 -0.81
N HIS A 614 34.20 -18.36 -0.10
CA HIS A 614 34.18 -18.77 1.32
C HIS A 614 33.49 -17.79 2.26
N GLU A 615 33.33 -16.52 1.84
CA GLU A 615 32.63 -15.50 2.61
C GLU A 615 31.12 -15.67 2.57
N TYR A 616 30.59 -16.50 1.66
CA TYR A 616 29.15 -16.69 1.45
C TYR A 616 28.71 -18.10 1.88
N ALA A 617 28.22 -18.18 3.11
CA ALA A 617 27.85 -19.46 3.73
C ALA A 617 26.78 -20.24 2.94
N ASP A 618 25.79 -19.55 2.35
CA ASP A 618 24.74 -20.12 1.52
C ASP A 618 25.27 -20.72 0.21
N VAL A 619 26.30 -20.14 -0.38
CA VAL A 619 26.99 -20.65 -1.56
C VAL A 619 27.77 -21.91 -1.20
N MET A 620 28.53 -21.84 -0.10
CA MET A 620 29.36 -22.97 0.34
C MET A 620 28.50 -24.17 0.73
N GLU A 621 27.38 -23.96 1.38
CA GLU A 621 26.44 -25.03 1.73
C GLU A 621 25.98 -25.80 0.49
N VAL A 622 25.56 -25.08 -0.57
CA VAL A 622 25.10 -25.74 -1.81
C VAL A 622 26.25 -26.40 -2.59
N ALA A 623 27.41 -25.75 -2.63
CA ALA A 623 28.59 -26.26 -3.29
C ALA A 623 29.10 -27.60 -2.65
N GLU A 624 29.05 -27.68 -1.32
CA GLU A 624 29.37 -28.90 -0.59
C GLU A 624 28.40 -30.06 -0.91
N TRP A 625 27.13 -29.77 -1.18
CA TRP A 625 26.17 -30.79 -1.57
C TRP A 625 26.55 -31.46 -2.89
N TRP A 626 27.03 -30.67 -3.85
CA TRP A 626 27.43 -31.17 -5.15
C TRP A 626 28.83 -31.81 -5.15
N ALA A 627 29.74 -31.36 -4.26
CA ALA A 627 31.09 -31.89 -4.16
C ALA A 627 31.13 -33.31 -3.61
N THR A 628 30.16 -33.75 -2.83
CA THR A 628 30.15 -35.03 -2.17
C THR A 628 29.55 -36.17 -3.00
N ASP A 629 28.70 -35.88 -4.03
CA ASP A 629 27.98 -36.99 -4.73
C ASP A 629 27.44 -36.65 -6.12
N GLU A 630 28.26 -36.08 -7.00
CA GLU A 630 27.85 -35.64 -8.36
C GLU A 630 27.23 -36.78 -9.18
N LYS A 631 27.74 -38.05 -9.04
CA LYS A 631 27.21 -39.20 -9.77
C LYS A 631 25.94 -39.78 -9.14
N ALA A 632 25.80 -39.75 -7.85
CA ALA A 632 24.61 -40.25 -7.15
C ALA A 632 23.40 -39.36 -7.41
N LEU A 633 23.54 -38.03 -7.37
CA LEU A 633 22.48 -37.07 -7.64
C LEU A 633 21.95 -37.15 -9.08
N CYS A 634 22.84 -37.31 -10.09
CA CYS A 634 22.40 -37.45 -11.46
C CYS A 634 21.70 -38.83 -11.69
N SER A 635 22.14 -39.89 -11.02
CA SER A 635 21.49 -41.20 -11.12
C SER A 635 20.18 -41.31 -10.35
N GLU A 636 20.02 -40.53 -9.26
CA GLU A 636 18.76 -40.39 -8.52
C GLU A 636 17.73 -39.55 -9.26
N LEU A 637 18.15 -38.52 -10.02
CA LEU A 637 17.29 -37.75 -10.90
C LEU A 637 16.69 -38.60 -12.04
N GLU A 638 17.43 -39.55 -12.57
CA GLU A 638 16.97 -40.45 -13.63
C GLU A 638 16.00 -41.57 -13.11
N ASN A 639 16.02 -41.85 -11.81
CA ASN A 639 15.22 -42.92 -11.19
C ASN A 639 14.09 -42.40 -10.29
N PHE A 640 13.79 -41.11 -10.33
CA PHE A 640 12.85 -40.45 -9.43
C PHE A 640 11.39 -40.76 -9.82
N GLU A 641 10.83 -41.86 -9.32
CA GLU A 641 9.39 -42.12 -9.38
C GLU A 641 8.63 -41.37 -8.28
N LEU A 642 7.62 -40.59 -8.70
CA LEU A 642 6.68 -39.92 -7.81
C LEU A 642 5.92 -40.95 -6.94
N GLN A 643 6.36 -41.20 -5.72
CA GLN A 643 5.66 -42.02 -4.72
C GLN A 643 4.53 -41.30 -3.98
N HIS A 644 3.76 -40.49 -4.59
CA HIS A 644 2.61 -39.83 -3.90
C HIS A 644 1.30 -40.04 -4.64
N ALA A 645 0.37 -40.65 -3.91
CA ALA A 645 -1.00 -40.88 -4.35
C ALA A 645 -1.66 -39.61 -4.89
N ALA A 646 -2.31 -39.79 -6.03
CA ALA A 646 -3.17 -38.78 -6.61
C ALA A 646 -4.17 -38.29 -5.55
N THR A 647 -4.05 -37.04 -5.13
CA THR A 647 -5.14 -36.37 -4.43
C THR A 647 -6.30 -36.20 -5.40
N GLU A 648 -7.53 -36.42 -4.92
CA GLU A 648 -8.72 -36.22 -5.75
C GLU A 648 -8.70 -34.88 -6.48
N PRO A 649 -9.14 -34.82 -7.74
CA PRO A 649 -9.20 -33.58 -8.50
C PRO A 649 -10.02 -32.55 -7.75
N GLN A 650 -9.57 -31.32 -7.72
CA GLN A 650 -10.33 -30.23 -7.11
C GLN A 650 -11.65 -30.05 -7.88
N PRO A 651 -12.78 -29.85 -7.20
CA PRO A 651 -14.05 -29.58 -7.84
C PRO A 651 -13.95 -28.25 -8.64
N ARG A 652 -14.71 -28.16 -9.73
CA ARG A 652 -14.74 -26.99 -10.62
C ARG A 652 -15.17 -25.73 -9.86
N ASN A 653 -14.43 -24.64 -10.06
CA ASN A 653 -14.98 -23.31 -9.84
C ASN A 653 -15.86 -22.95 -11.03
N PHE A 654 -17.15 -22.66 -10.83
CA PHE A 654 -18.08 -22.39 -11.92
C PHE A 654 -17.78 -21.09 -12.70
N LEU A 655 -16.99 -20.19 -12.11
CA LEU A 655 -16.53 -18.94 -12.71
C LEU A 655 -15.17 -19.05 -13.41
N GLY A 656 -14.52 -20.18 -13.31
CA GLY A 656 -13.21 -20.42 -13.91
C GLY A 656 -13.28 -21.35 -15.13
N PRO A 657 -12.18 -21.45 -15.90
CA PRO A 657 -12.06 -22.43 -16.98
C PRO A 657 -12.12 -23.87 -16.44
N ASP A 658 -12.43 -24.81 -17.32
CA ASP A 658 -12.33 -26.22 -17.01
C ASP A 658 -10.89 -26.57 -16.63
N LEU A 659 -10.68 -27.04 -15.41
CA LEU A 659 -9.35 -27.41 -14.95
C LEU A 659 -8.92 -28.75 -15.53
N PRO A 660 -7.75 -28.86 -16.16
CA PRO A 660 -7.24 -30.14 -16.61
C PRO A 660 -6.97 -31.06 -15.41
N LYS A 661 -7.22 -32.36 -15.61
CA LYS A 661 -6.89 -33.36 -14.59
C LYS A 661 -5.40 -33.69 -14.70
N VAL A 662 -4.58 -33.00 -13.92
CA VAL A 662 -3.15 -33.27 -13.83
C VAL A 662 -2.86 -33.86 -12.44
N PRO A 663 -2.49 -35.12 -12.34
CA PRO A 663 -2.32 -35.78 -11.05
C PRO A 663 -1.34 -35.07 -10.13
N GLY A 664 -1.74 -34.88 -8.88
CA GLY A 664 -0.90 -34.27 -7.83
C GLY A 664 -0.71 -32.76 -7.91
N TRP A 665 -1.30 -32.06 -8.89
CA TRP A 665 -1.25 -30.63 -9.00
C TRP A 665 -2.51 -29.97 -8.45
N HIS A 666 -2.33 -28.85 -7.76
CA HIS A 666 -3.38 -27.98 -7.29
C HIS A 666 -3.29 -26.63 -8.00
N PHE A 667 -4.42 -25.99 -8.14
CA PHE A 667 -4.55 -24.70 -8.78
C PHE A 667 -5.16 -23.68 -7.81
N ASP A 668 -4.57 -22.49 -7.74
CA ASP A 668 -5.10 -21.36 -7.00
C ASP A 668 -5.07 -20.17 -7.95
N PHE A 669 -6.22 -19.58 -8.25
CA PHE A 669 -6.32 -18.52 -9.25
C PHE A 669 -7.46 -17.57 -8.98
N ARG A 670 -7.30 -16.38 -9.53
CA ARG A 670 -8.40 -15.42 -9.65
C ARG A 670 -9.06 -15.63 -11.02
N PRO A 671 -10.35 -15.99 -11.06
CA PRO A 671 -11.06 -16.14 -12.33
C PRO A 671 -11.00 -14.85 -13.14
N THR A 672 -10.75 -14.98 -14.43
CA THR A 672 -10.87 -13.90 -15.41
C THR A 672 -11.52 -14.44 -16.68
N GLU A 673 -12.12 -13.58 -17.47
CA GLU A 673 -12.70 -13.98 -18.77
C GLU A 673 -11.66 -14.47 -19.80
N ARG A 674 -10.37 -14.13 -19.59
CA ARG A 674 -9.25 -14.47 -20.50
C ARG A 674 -8.46 -15.69 -20.03
N LEU A 675 -8.68 -16.17 -18.81
CA LEU A 675 -7.93 -17.28 -18.24
C LEU A 675 -8.25 -18.58 -18.99
N ALA A 676 -7.25 -19.19 -19.58
CA ALA A 676 -7.32 -20.54 -20.13
C ALA A 676 -6.23 -21.42 -19.53
N ILE A 677 -6.60 -22.68 -19.24
CA ILE A 677 -5.72 -23.69 -18.67
C ILE A 677 -5.87 -24.95 -19.50
N GLU A 678 -4.78 -25.36 -20.12
CA GLU A 678 -4.74 -26.51 -21.04
C GLU A 678 -3.79 -27.56 -20.51
N ALA A 679 -4.12 -28.82 -20.73
CA ALA A 679 -3.16 -29.90 -20.51
C ALA A 679 -2.19 -29.95 -21.70
N VAL A 680 -0.90 -30.12 -21.41
CA VAL A 680 0.16 -30.38 -22.39
C VAL A 680 0.79 -31.74 -22.10
N ASP A 681 1.56 -32.27 -23.04
CA ASP A 681 2.28 -33.56 -22.91
C ASP A 681 1.34 -34.72 -22.50
N ASP A 682 0.25 -34.93 -23.25
CA ASP A 682 -0.77 -35.95 -22.98
C ASP A 682 -1.32 -35.97 -21.54
N GLY A 683 -1.35 -34.76 -20.89
CA GLY A 683 -1.86 -34.58 -19.54
C GLY A 683 -0.80 -34.65 -18.44
N ALA A 684 0.49 -34.72 -18.78
CA ALA A 684 1.58 -34.65 -17.80
C ALA A 684 1.90 -33.22 -17.37
N GLY A 685 1.60 -32.23 -18.21
CA GLY A 685 1.89 -30.83 -17.95
C GLY A 685 0.67 -29.90 -18.06
N VAL A 686 0.87 -28.64 -17.77
CA VAL A 686 -0.15 -27.59 -17.77
C VAL A 686 0.35 -26.32 -18.46
N ARG A 687 -0.44 -25.79 -19.37
CA ARG A 687 -0.25 -24.46 -19.97
C ARG A 687 -1.28 -23.48 -19.44
N VAL A 688 -0.84 -22.27 -19.10
CA VAL A 688 -1.68 -21.20 -18.58
C VAL A 688 -1.52 -19.95 -19.43
N THR A 689 -2.65 -19.35 -19.83
CA THR A 689 -2.70 -18.10 -20.56
C THR A 689 -3.76 -17.17 -19.97
N GLY A 690 -3.58 -15.85 -20.12
CA GLY A 690 -4.56 -14.84 -19.69
C GLY A 690 -4.76 -14.73 -18.16
N ALA A 691 -3.79 -15.18 -17.37
CA ALA A 691 -3.87 -15.12 -15.92
C ALA A 691 -3.69 -13.68 -15.40
N ASP A 692 -4.61 -13.25 -14.53
CA ASP A 692 -4.41 -12.08 -13.67
C ASP A 692 -3.57 -12.46 -12.44
N VAL A 693 -3.97 -13.50 -11.74
CA VAL A 693 -3.20 -14.18 -10.70
C VAL A 693 -3.49 -15.66 -10.81
N PHE A 694 -2.45 -16.45 -10.94
CA PHE A 694 -2.55 -17.88 -11.07
C PHE A 694 -1.37 -18.58 -10.38
N SER A 695 -1.61 -19.70 -9.75
CA SER A 695 -0.57 -20.56 -9.21
C SER A 695 -0.86 -22.03 -9.54
N ILE A 696 0.14 -22.71 -10.04
CA ILE A 696 0.19 -24.16 -10.05
C ILE A 696 1.07 -24.56 -8.86
N PHE A 697 0.60 -25.42 -7.99
CA PHE A 697 1.40 -25.82 -6.85
C PHE A 697 1.19 -27.29 -6.47
N ARG A 698 2.18 -27.80 -5.75
CA ARG A 698 2.14 -29.11 -5.14
C ARG A 698 2.61 -29.02 -3.70
N ASP A 699 1.89 -29.67 -2.80
CA ASP A 699 2.27 -29.84 -1.41
C ASP A 699 2.94 -31.20 -1.23
N VAL A 700 4.16 -31.20 -0.67
CA VAL A 700 4.97 -32.42 -0.46
C VAL A 700 5.28 -32.53 1.03
N PRO A 701 5.00 -33.65 1.67
CA PRO A 701 5.48 -33.92 3.03
C PRO A 701 7.00 -33.90 3.06
N VAL A 702 7.58 -33.23 4.04
CA VAL A 702 9.03 -33.11 4.17
C VAL A 702 9.48 -33.42 5.59
N VAL A 703 10.77 -33.75 5.73
CA VAL A 703 11.40 -34.01 7.02
C VAL A 703 12.35 -32.86 7.35
N SER A 704 12.16 -32.22 8.49
CA SER A 704 12.99 -31.11 9.00
C SER A 704 14.49 -31.49 8.92
N GLY A 705 15.29 -30.52 8.47
CA GLY A 705 16.74 -30.62 8.34
C GLY A 705 17.24 -31.50 7.17
N GLN A 706 16.36 -32.20 6.47
CA GLN A 706 16.71 -33.01 5.32
C GLN A 706 16.83 -32.18 4.05
N ARG A 707 17.51 -32.74 3.04
CA ARG A 707 17.73 -32.13 1.73
C ARG A 707 16.78 -32.72 0.71
N TYR A 708 16.23 -31.87 -0.13
CA TYR A 708 15.33 -32.28 -1.22
C TYR A 708 15.76 -31.61 -2.52
N LEU A 709 15.39 -32.23 -3.63
CA LEU A 709 15.64 -31.75 -4.97
C LEU A 709 14.33 -31.52 -5.70
N LEU A 710 14.18 -30.35 -6.31
CA LEU A 710 13.19 -30.07 -7.33
C LEU A 710 13.84 -30.21 -8.70
N ASP A 711 13.24 -31.00 -9.59
CA ASP A 711 13.56 -31.07 -11.01
C ASP A 711 12.31 -30.77 -11.80
N ALA A 712 12.28 -29.63 -12.46
CA ALA A 712 11.12 -29.14 -13.21
C ALA A 712 11.51 -28.72 -14.63
N SER A 713 10.59 -28.91 -15.56
CA SER A 713 10.70 -28.45 -16.94
C SER A 713 9.61 -27.43 -17.23
N ILE A 714 10.00 -26.22 -17.65
CA ILE A 714 9.07 -25.13 -17.96
C ILE A 714 9.31 -24.58 -19.38
N ALA A 715 8.25 -24.04 -19.97
CA ALA A 715 8.38 -23.16 -21.12
C ALA A 715 7.53 -21.89 -20.90
N TYR A 716 7.95 -20.78 -21.47
CA TYR A 716 7.25 -19.53 -21.25
C TYR A 716 7.46 -18.51 -22.38
N ARG A 717 6.50 -17.61 -22.51
CA ARG A 717 6.62 -16.30 -23.16
C ARG A 717 6.07 -15.26 -22.20
N ILE A 718 6.90 -14.28 -21.87
CA ILE A 718 6.65 -13.33 -20.78
C ILE A 718 6.90 -11.92 -21.28
N SER A 719 5.84 -11.11 -21.27
CA SER A 719 5.93 -9.66 -21.50
C SER A 719 6.57 -8.95 -20.30
N PRO A 720 7.08 -7.72 -20.44
CA PRO A 720 7.80 -7.03 -19.38
C PRO A 720 7.06 -6.91 -18.05
N ASP A 721 5.76 -6.68 -18.06
CA ASP A 721 4.92 -6.56 -16.85
C ASP A 721 4.47 -7.92 -16.26
N ASN A 722 4.64 -9.00 -17.00
CA ASN A 722 4.24 -10.32 -16.54
C ASN A 722 5.17 -10.81 -15.45
N ARG A 723 4.57 -11.40 -14.40
CA ARG A 723 5.31 -12.03 -13.31
C ARG A 723 5.11 -13.53 -13.37
N SER A 724 6.13 -14.23 -13.80
CA SER A 724 6.21 -15.69 -13.71
C SER A 724 7.36 -16.04 -12.78
N GLN A 725 7.04 -16.65 -11.65
CA GLN A 725 7.94 -16.82 -10.53
C GLN A 725 7.86 -18.23 -9.96
N ILE A 726 8.94 -18.71 -9.38
CA ILE A 726 8.97 -20.00 -8.67
C ILE A 726 9.24 -19.74 -7.19
N TRP A 727 8.36 -20.28 -6.36
CA TRP A 727 8.38 -20.11 -4.92
C TRP A 727 8.44 -21.44 -4.20
N LEU A 728 9.20 -21.49 -3.10
CA LEU A 728 9.09 -22.50 -2.07
C LEU A 728 8.48 -21.89 -0.81
N SER A 729 7.58 -22.63 -0.17
CA SER A 729 6.98 -22.22 1.11
C SER A 729 6.93 -23.43 2.04
N TRP A 730 7.44 -23.27 3.26
CA TRP A 730 7.42 -24.32 4.27
C TRP A 730 6.38 -24.01 5.34
N SER A 731 5.69 -25.04 5.79
CA SER A 731 4.69 -24.95 6.84
C SER A 731 4.90 -26.02 7.91
N ASP A 732 4.49 -25.70 9.15
CA ASP A 732 4.46 -26.65 10.26
C ASP A 732 3.31 -27.67 10.13
N ARG A 733 3.12 -28.51 11.16
CA ARG A 733 2.06 -29.54 11.21
C ARG A 733 0.66 -28.94 11.26
N GLU A 734 0.53 -27.72 11.78
CA GLU A 734 -0.72 -26.96 11.86
C GLU A 734 -1.00 -26.15 10.59
N GLY A 735 -0.12 -26.22 9.58
CA GLY A 735 -0.25 -25.51 8.32
C GLY A 735 0.14 -24.02 8.39
N ARG A 736 0.78 -23.57 9.48
CA ARG A 736 1.28 -22.19 9.60
C ARG A 736 2.59 -22.08 8.81
N GLN A 737 2.69 -21.02 7.99
CA GLN A 737 3.88 -20.78 7.19
C GLN A 737 5.07 -20.42 8.07
N ILE A 738 6.15 -21.17 7.98
CA ILE A 738 7.43 -20.94 8.66
C ILE A 738 8.31 -20.02 7.83
N GLU A 739 8.49 -20.40 6.56
CA GLU A 739 9.39 -19.70 5.64
C GLU A 739 8.82 -19.70 4.22
N ARG A 740 9.18 -18.68 3.43
CA ARG A 740 8.87 -18.56 2.01
C ARG A 740 10.08 -17.98 1.29
N LYS A 741 10.52 -18.63 0.21
CA LYS A 741 11.62 -18.17 -0.63
C LYS A 741 11.15 -17.99 -2.07
N LEU A 742 11.47 -16.85 -2.66
CA LEU A 742 11.41 -16.65 -4.10
C LEU A 742 12.73 -17.16 -4.68
N LEU A 743 12.65 -18.22 -5.48
CA LEU A 743 13.84 -18.81 -6.09
C LEU A 743 14.34 -17.95 -7.24
N PHE A 744 13.46 -17.65 -8.20
CA PHE A 744 13.71 -16.70 -9.25
C PHE A 744 12.41 -16.25 -9.94
N ARG A 745 12.53 -15.19 -10.68
CA ARG A 745 11.58 -14.72 -11.67
C ARG A 745 12.06 -15.17 -13.04
N CYS A 746 11.14 -15.67 -13.88
CA CYS A 746 11.47 -15.99 -15.25
C CYS A 746 11.84 -14.72 -16.01
N PRO A 747 12.93 -14.72 -16.78
CA PRO A 747 13.32 -13.57 -17.59
C PRO A 747 12.24 -13.18 -18.59
N THR A 748 12.14 -11.89 -18.89
CA THR A 748 11.27 -11.36 -19.94
C THR A 748 11.67 -11.91 -21.31
N GLY A 749 10.70 -12.27 -22.12
CA GLY A 749 10.90 -12.81 -23.47
C GLY A 749 10.32 -14.21 -23.64
N ASP A 750 10.78 -14.89 -24.67
CA ASP A 750 10.39 -16.28 -25.01
C ASP A 750 11.50 -17.24 -24.60
N SER A 751 11.16 -18.30 -23.90
CA SER A 751 12.13 -19.31 -23.48
C SER A 751 12.79 -20.08 -24.65
N SER A 752 12.28 -19.93 -25.86
CA SER A 752 12.77 -20.64 -27.07
C SER A 752 12.78 -22.16 -26.87
N GLY A 753 11.76 -22.68 -26.17
CA GLY A 753 11.58 -24.09 -25.86
C GLY A 753 11.55 -24.38 -24.37
N VAL A 754 11.61 -25.65 -24.03
CA VAL A 754 11.55 -26.09 -22.63
C VAL A 754 12.88 -25.82 -21.92
N ARG A 755 12.79 -25.27 -20.72
CA ARG A 755 13.91 -25.00 -19.81
C ARG A 755 13.84 -25.96 -18.62
N ARG A 756 14.94 -26.58 -18.25
CA ARG A 756 15.03 -27.42 -17.06
C ARG A 756 15.49 -26.59 -15.87
N ILE A 757 14.87 -26.83 -14.71
CA ILE A 757 15.19 -26.20 -13.45
C ILE A 757 15.50 -27.32 -12.46
N VAL A 758 16.73 -27.35 -11.96
CA VAL A 758 17.14 -28.28 -10.91
C VAL A 758 17.51 -27.46 -9.68
N LEU A 759 16.83 -27.73 -8.54
CA LEU A 759 16.99 -26.94 -7.37
C LEU A 759 17.05 -27.77 -6.09
N PRO A 760 18.22 -27.87 -5.45
CA PRO A 760 18.32 -28.42 -4.12
C PRO A 760 17.81 -27.42 -3.07
N THR A 761 17.18 -27.94 -2.03
CA THR A 761 16.73 -27.15 -0.89
C THR A 761 16.88 -27.92 0.41
N ARG A 762 17.25 -27.23 1.49
CA ARG A 762 17.22 -27.77 2.83
C ARG A 762 15.92 -27.38 3.52
N VAL A 763 15.28 -28.34 4.15
CA VAL A 763 14.03 -28.10 4.88
C VAL A 763 14.34 -27.38 6.19
N PRO A 764 13.73 -26.22 6.47
CA PRO A 764 13.90 -25.50 7.74
C PRO A 764 13.47 -26.35 8.94
N ASP A 765 13.99 -25.99 10.11
CA ASP A 765 13.57 -26.60 11.36
C ASP A 765 12.06 -26.45 11.58
N GLU A 766 11.43 -27.47 12.15
CA GLU A 766 9.98 -27.55 12.40
C GLU A 766 9.08 -27.64 11.16
N ALA A 767 9.64 -27.57 9.94
CA ALA A 767 8.84 -27.72 8.71
C ALA A 767 8.38 -29.16 8.50
N TYR A 768 7.10 -29.29 8.13
CA TYR A 768 6.43 -30.56 7.89
C TYR A 768 5.92 -30.69 6.45
N THR A 769 5.58 -29.57 5.82
CA THR A 769 5.12 -29.52 4.43
C THR A 769 5.91 -28.48 3.66
N LEU A 770 6.33 -28.81 2.44
CA LEU A 770 6.85 -27.89 1.44
C LEU A 770 5.80 -27.72 0.36
N ARG A 771 5.50 -26.46 0.02
CA ARG A 771 4.77 -26.11 -1.19
C ARG A 771 5.71 -25.59 -2.23
N VAL A 772 5.79 -26.27 -3.36
CA VAL A 772 6.42 -25.78 -4.60
C VAL A 772 5.36 -25.09 -5.41
N ARG A 773 5.56 -23.82 -5.73
CA ARG A 773 4.58 -22.97 -6.43
C ARG A 773 5.19 -22.35 -7.67
N PHE A 774 4.57 -22.54 -8.82
CA PHE A 774 4.77 -21.80 -10.04
C PHE A 774 3.68 -20.73 -10.08
N TYR A 775 4.08 -19.48 -9.97
CA TYR A 775 3.17 -18.32 -9.86
C TYR A 775 3.24 -17.49 -11.13
N MET A 776 2.10 -17.08 -11.63
CA MET A 776 1.95 -16.18 -12.78
C MET A 776 0.99 -15.07 -12.43
N SER A 777 1.28 -13.88 -12.94
CA SER A 777 0.31 -12.80 -12.90
C SER A 777 0.55 -11.85 -14.06
N ARG A 778 -0.49 -11.06 -14.40
CA ARG A 778 -0.43 -10.04 -15.44
C ARG A 778 -0.02 -10.59 -16.81
N GLN A 779 -0.59 -11.74 -17.20
CA GLN A 779 -0.39 -12.27 -18.54
C GLN A 779 -1.17 -11.46 -19.57
N TYR A 780 -0.48 -10.96 -20.58
CA TYR A 780 -1.05 -10.24 -21.71
C TYR A 780 -1.34 -11.17 -22.88
N ALA A 781 -1.95 -10.63 -23.94
CA ALA A 781 -2.22 -11.40 -25.15
C ALA A 781 -0.92 -11.94 -25.76
N GLY A 782 -0.83 -13.24 -25.89
CA GLY A 782 0.35 -13.95 -26.37
C GLY A 782 1.30 -14.45 -25.31
N ASP A 783 1.16 -14.02 -24.05
CA ASP A 783 1.89 -14.60 -22.93
C ASP A 783 1.40 -16.00 -22.61
N PHE A 784 2.31 -16.87 -22.22
CA PHE A 784 2.00 -18.19 -21.67
C PHE A 784 3.05 -18.64 -20.67
N PHE A 785 2.66 -19.57 -19.82
CA PHE A 785 3.57 -20.31 -18.95
C PHE A 785 3.17 -21.77 -18.92
N GLU A 786 4.13 -22.64 -19.14
CA GLU A 786 3.95 -24.08 -19.14
C GLU A 786 4.81 -24.72 -18.05
N VAL A 787 4.23 -25.69 -17.37
CA VAL A 787 4.95 -26.62 -16.53
C VAL A 787 4.78 -28.00 -17.17
N HIS A 788 5.82 -28.55 -17.75
CA HIS A 788 5.80 -29.85 -18.45
C HIS A 788 5.95 -30.99 -17.46
N GLN A 789 6.93 -30.89 -16.57
CA GLN A 789 7.23 -31.88 -15.55
C GLN A 789 7.75 -31.20 -14.30
N ALA A 790 7.41 -31.71 -13.14
CA ALA A 790 8.05 -31.28 -11.89
C ALA A 790 8.07 -32.43 -10.91
N ASN A 791 9.26 -32.90 -10.61
CA ASN A 791 9.56 -33.94 -9.64
C ASN A 791 10.16 -33.30 -8.39
N PHE A 792 9.86 -33.89 -7.25
CA PHE A 792 10.42 -33.42 -5.98
C PHE A 792 10.68 -34.61 -5.05
N GLY A 793 11.86 -34.69 -4.51
CA GLY A 793 12.22 -35.82 -3.67
C GLY A 793 13.39 -35.63 -2.74
N LEU A 794 13.45 -36.51 -1.76
CA LEU A 794 14.49 -36.55 -0.76
C LEU A 794 15.83 -36.92 -1.39
N ILE A 795 16.86 -36.14 -1.15
CA ILE A 795 18.24 -36.51 -1.47
C ILE A 795 18.70 -37.48 -0.39
N ALA A 796 18.98 -38.73 -0.75
CA ALA A 796 19.51 -39.71 0.18
C ALA A 796 20.85 -39.24 0.77
N LYS A 797 21.11 -39.63 2.04
CA LYS A 797 22.32 -39.22 2.78
C LYS A 797 23.57 -39.85 2.16
#